data_70e8c849d2e97e99e51c318a86761343
#
_entry.id   70e8c849d2e97e99e51c318a86761343
#
_cell.length_a   1.000
_cell.length_b   1.000
_cell.length_c   1.000
_cell.angle_alpha   90.00
_cell.angle_beta   90.00
_cell.angle_gamma   90.00
#
_symmetry.space_group_name_H-M   'P 1'
#
loop_
_entity.id
_entity.type
_entity.pdbx_description
1 polymer ?
#
loop_
_entity_poly.entity_id
_entity_poly.type
_entity_poly.pdbx_seq_one_letter_code
_entity_poly.pdbx_strand_id
1 'polypeptide(L)'
;MPIRIRSIAILILASMFAVVARAQSASRSNDTSPHASASARYVVTAERVTTPIVIDGRLDDPAWRTAPAATHFVQQRPDPYAPASEPTEARVLYDGQAIYVGMRMYSDHPGQIAAAVARRDYSGYSDWAQVMFDSHHDRRTAFRFALNPAGVQKDALEYDDGQGEDVSWDAVWEGAVHIDSLGWTAEFRIPLSQLRFGTSDTSQVWGVDFIRDIARLNERDYWSPLPPDGSRMASAFGDLVGLRDLRAPRRLEVLPYTLASVTNAPGVAGNPFLTQNDIGSKVGADIKYGLTGDLTLTGTVNPDFGQVEADPSVVNLTAFETFFPEKRPFFIEGADLFQFNIGFPIGTSDFNFQNDQPFYSRRIGRAPQGGVPDSAVHQNIPDATTILGAAKLSGKTSHGWTVGVLDALTQREMAQYTVSASQHLDAPVEPLTNYAVARLRKDFRHGESALGGIVTATDRDITSNSLDFLPTGAYTAGLDGFHRFDNGTYQISGSVLGSTVRGSEQAISLIQRSPGHYFQRPDASYLTYDSTRTILGGYVANAQMAKVGGGHWRWTLAGQARSPGFDMNDMGFEQSTDWLVEGALLSYLNFQPGRHLRDWNATVGEWSGWSFGGERRSTGAFFNGGVDFLNNWGALVSVSRQFSALSTDALRGGPALRTPARSEFSLNINTDTRRPVSGSIGSSYSYESATGMRSTDVSPSLSVRPSGRMEFSLGPDISWNHNPWQYVAQESALGSTHYLFGLIDQTTVALTARARYSFTPTLSFEFYGEPFISAGRYSDFLRVADPRAKQFNDRFHTFTSAELSYTDSTSTYDVDLNDDGASDLSFANPNFNLKQFRSTAVLRWEYRPGS
;
A
#
# COMPACT_ATOMS: atom_id res chain seq x y z
N MET A 1 6.62 -36.27 18.50
CA MET A 1 6.03 -36.24 17.14
C MET A 1 6.31 -34.94 16.38
N PRO A 2 7.27 -34.09 16.79
CA PRO A 2 7.58 -32.79 16.12
C PRO A 2 8.48 -32.90 14.87
N ILE A 3 9.12 -34.05 14.63
CA ILE A 3 10.07 -34.22 13.51
C ILE A 3 9.36 -34.42 12.15
N ARG A 4 8.11 -34.91 12.13
CA ARG A 4 7.39 -35.21 10.88
C ARG A 4 6.80 -33.96 10.19
N ILE A 5 6.50 -32.87 10.91
CA ILE A 5 5.92 -31.65 10.33
C ILE A 5 7.01 -30.80 9.67
N ARG A 6 8.22 -30.74 10.27
CA ARG A 6 9.39 -30.08 9.66
C ARG A 6 9.82 -30.75 8.34
N SER A 7 9.66 -32.06 8.25
CA SER A 7 9.97 -32.82 7.03
C SER A 7 8.91 -32.63 5.94
N ILE A 8 7.65 -32.36 6.28
CA ILE A 8 6.58 -32.18 5.32
C ILE A 8 6.68 -30.78 4.67
N ALA A 9 6.95 -29.71 5.41
CA ALA A 9 7.15 -28.38 4.85
C ALA A 9 8.40 -28.32 3.93
N ILE A 10 9.49 -28.97 4.33
CA ILE A 10 10.70 -29.09 3.50
C ILE A 10 10.46 -30.02 2.30
N LEU A 11 9.66 -31.08 2.46
CA LEU A 11 9.31 -32.00 1.35
C LEU A 11 8.33 -31.35 0.34
N ILE A 12 7.42 -30.50 0.78
CA ILE A 12 6.53 -29.72 -0.10
C ILE A 12 7.36 -28.69 -0.89
N LEU A 13 8.27 -27.95 -0.26
CA LEU A 13 9.20 -27.08 -0.96
C LEU A 13 10.14 -27.86 -1.90
N ALA A 14 10.70 -28.99 -1.47
CA ALA A 14 11.61 -29.81 -2.27
C ALA A 14 10.87 -30.56 -3.40
N SER A 15 9.62 -31.00 -3.20
CA SER A 15 8.81 -31.64 -4.24
C SER A 15 8.32 -30.63 -5.29
N MET A 16 8.05 -29.39 -4.93
CA MET A 16 7.79 -28.31 -5.90
C MET A 16 9.00 -28.06 -6.80
N PHE A 17 10.23 -28.05 -6.28
CA PHE A 17 11.45 -27.94 -7.09
C PHE A 17 11.71 -29.16 -7.97
N ALA A 18 11.36 -30.36 -7.51
CA ALA A 18 11.55 -31.60 -8.28
C ALA A 18 10.54 -31.79 -9.43
N VAL A 19 9.33 -31.24 -9.30
CA VAL A 19 8.31 -31.23 -10.37
C VAL A 19 8.75 -30.30 -11.51
N VAL A 20 9.41 -29.18 -11.19
CA VAL A 20 9.95 -28.23 -12.19
C VAL A 20 11.03 -28.86 -13.07
N ALA A 21 11.89 -29.69 -12.49
CA ALA A 21 12.95 -30.35 -13.24
C ALA A 21 12.43 -31.46 -14.20
N ARG A 22 11.23 -32.01 -13.93
CA ARG A 22 10.62 -33.05 -14.81
C ARG A 22 9.66 -32.50 -15.85
N ALA A 23 9.09 -31.28 -15.65
CA ALA A 23 8.22 -30.66 -16.63
C ALA A 23 8.93 -30.13 -17.88
N GLN A 24 10.26 -30.01 -17.86
CA GLN A 24 11.07 -29.58 -19.01
C GLN A 24 11.23 -30.65 -20.12
N SER A 25 10.78 -31.90 -19.91
CA SER A 25 10.98 -32.98 -20.87
C SER A 25 9.73 -33.48 -21.62
N ALA A 26 8.55 -32.91 -21.34
CA ALA A 26 7.30 -33.37 -21.98
C ALA A 26 6.36 -32.18 -22.29
N SER A 27 6.54 -31.57 -23.45
CA SER A 27 5.44 -31.21 -24.37
C SER A 27 5.97 -30.42 -25.55
N ARG A 28 6.18 -31.12 -26.65
CA ARG A 28 5.97 -30.55 -27.98
C ARG A 28 4.63 -31.07 -28.46
N SER A 29 3.59 -30.32 -28.27
CA SER A 29 2.32 -30.43 -28.96
C SER A 29 2.06 -29.12 -29.70
N ASN A 30 1.89 -29.23 -31.00
CA ASN A 30 1.47 -28.16 -31.89
C ASN A 30 0.08 -27.68 -31.51
N ASP A 31 0.00 -26.56 -30.80
CA ASP A 31 -1.23 -25.82 -30.64
C ASP A 31 -1.06 -24.49 -31.42
N THR A 32 -1.72 -24.41 -32.55
CA THR A 32 -1.78 -23.23 -33.41
C THR A 32 -2.83 -22.27 -32.88
N SER A 33 -2.58 -21.68 -31.72
CA SER A 33 -3.33 -20.53 -31.24
C SER A 33 -2.82 -19.24 -31.88
N PRO A 34 -3.67 -18.28 -32.27
CA PRO A 34 -3.29 -17.09 -33.04
C PRO A 34 -2.38 -16.08 -32.31
N HIS A 35 -1.91 -16.39 -31.09
CA HIS A 35 -1.24 -15.40 -30.23
C HIS A 35 0.29 -15.32 -30.35
N ALA A 36 0.93 -16.19 -31.14
CA ALA A 36 2.40 -16.25 -31.23
C ALA A 36 3.04 -15.24 -32.22
N SER A 37 2.25 -14.38 -32.88
CA SER A 37 2.76 -13.41 -33.87
C SER A 37 2.20 -11.98 -33.73
N ALA A 38 1.66 -11.60 -32.57
CA ALA A 38 1.03 -10.29 -32.40
C ALA A 38 2.01 -9.11 -32.49
N SER A 39 3.24 -9.24 -32.02
CA SER A 39 4.22 -8.13 -32.01
C SER A 39 4.67 -7.68 -33.41
N ALA A 40 4.68 -8.57 -34.39
CA ALA A 40 5.05 -8.21 -35.77
C ALA A 40 3.97 -7.40 -36.53
N ARG A 41 2.77 -7.24 -35.94
CA ARG A 41 1.62 -6.59 -36.59
C ARG A 41 1.48 -5.10 -36.25
N TYR A 42 2.01 -4.68 -35.11
CA TYR A 42 1.91 -3.32 -34.60
C TYR A 42 3.30 -2.66 -34.58
N VAL A 43 3.65 -1.99 -35.69
CA VAL A 43 4.91 -1.27 -35.82
C VAL A 43 4.60 0.15 -36.31
N VAL A 44 5.11 1.14 -35.61
CA VAL A 44 5.05 2.55 -36.01
C VAL A 44 6.46 3.11 -36.11
N THR A 45 6.70 3.98 -37.11
CA THR A 45 8.00 4.59 -37.35
C THR A 45 8.02 6.03 -36.84
N ALA A 46 9.00 6.36 -36.00
CA ALA A 46 9.27 7.73 -35.62
C ALA A 46 10.05 8.44 -36.72
N GLU A 47 9.63 9.62 -37.13
CA GLU A 47 10.37 10.46 -38.11
C GLU A 47 11.20 11.53 -37.40
N ARG A 48 12.45 11.71 -37.85
CA ARG A 48 13.34 12.73 -37.32
C ARG A 48 13.02 14.09 -37.93
N VAL A 49 12.78 15.09 -37.09
CA VAL A 49 12.53 16.45 -37.50
C VAL A 49 13.75 17.36 -37.32
N THR A 50 13.90 18.34 -38.22
CA THR A 50 14.96 19.36 -38.17
C THR A 50 14.41 20.75 -37.93
N THR A 51 13.08 20.92 -38.10
CA THR A 51 12.35 22.16 -37.82
C THR A 51 11.64 22.03 -36.47
N PRO A 52 11.64 23.07 -35.64
CA PRO A 52 10.91 23.05 -34.39
C PRO A 52 9.41 22.77 -34.59
N ILE A 53 8.83 21.92 -33.77
CA ILE A 53 7.38 21.70 -33.69
C ILE A 53 6.81 22.69 -32.70
N VAL A 54 5.72 23.34 -33.07
CA VAL A 54 5.00 24.28 -32.20
C VAL A 54 3.93 23.52 -31.43
N ILE A 55 4.04 23.47 -30.12
CA ILE A 55 3.08 22.75 -29.27
C ILE A 55 1.89 23.68 -28.96
N ASP A 56 0.91 23.72 -29.87
CA ASP A 56 -0.30 24.53 -29.75
C ASP A 56 -1.61 23.71 -29.78
N GLY A 57 -1.48 22.39 -29.86
CA GLY A 57 -2.59 21.45 -29.95
C GLY A 57 -3.09 21.22 -31.38
N ARG A 58 -2.48 21.83 -32.40
CA ARG A 58 -2.88 21.72 -33.81
C ARG A 58 -1.87 20.87 -34.57
N LEU A 59 -2.29 19.80 -35.17
CA LEU A 59 -1.42 18.95 -36.00
C LEU A 59 -1.25 19.55 -37.42
N ASP A 60 -0.95 20.83 -37.51
CA ASP A 60 -0.84 21.55 -38.80
C ASP A 60 0.60 21.78 -39.28
N ASP A 61 1.61 21.58 -38.43
CA ASP A 61 3.03 21.55 -38.82
C ASP A 61 3.26 20.54 -39.94
N PRO A 62 4.05 20.88 -40.96
CA PRO A 62 4.28 20.02 -42.14
C PRO A 62 4.76 18.60 -41.80
N ALA A 63 5.54 18.44 -40.72
CA ALA A 63 6.08 17.16 -40.31
C ALA A 63 4.99 16.16 -39.87
N TRP A 64 3.88 16.62 -39.29
CA TRP A 64 2.76 15.75 -38.94
C TRP A 64 2.09 15.11 -40.18
N ARG A 65 2.14 15.75 -41.32
CA ARG A 65 1.50 15.23 -42.54
C ARG A 65 2.29 14.09 -43.19
N THR A 66 3.61 14.05 -43.02
CA THR A 66 4.47 13.03 -43.58
C THR A 66 4.68 11.81 -42.69
N ALA A 67 4.58 12.00 -41.37
CA ALA A 67 4.80 10.93 -40.43
C ALA A 67 3.77 9.80 -40.57
N PRO A 68 4.20 8.53 -40.55
CA PRO A 68 3.32 7.37 -40.57
C PRO A 68 2.38 7.38 -39.39
N ALA A 69 1.07 7.10 -39.62
CA ALA A 69 0.05 7.07 -38.59
C ALA A 69 -0.17 5.63 -38.06
N ALA A 70 -0.22 5.49 -36.77
CA ALA A 70 -0.80 4.35 -36.08
C ALA A 70 -2.34 4.50 -36.11
N THR A 71 -3.01 3.52 -36.65
CA THR A 71 -4.46 3.49 -36.89
C THR A 71 -5.06 2.13 -36.49
N HIS A 72 -6.36 1.93 -36.66
CA HIS A 72 -7.06 0.68 -36.35
C HIS A 72 -7.00 0.29 -34.86
N PHE A 73 -7.35 1.24 -34.02
CA PHE A 73 -7.51 1.00 -32.59
C PHE A 73 -8.63 -0.01 -32.34
N VAL A 74 -8.50 -0.78 -31.26
CA VAL A 74 -9.49 -1.75 -30.81
C VAL A 74 -9.86 -1.53 -29.36
N GLN A 75 -11.08 -1.85 -29.04
CA GLN A 75 -11.58 -1.72 -27.68
C GLN A 75 -10.92 -2.75 -26.74
N GLN A 76 -10.58 -2.33 -25.54
CA GLN A 76 -10.38 -3.21 -24.41
C GLN A 76 -11.70 -3.36 -23.63
N ARG A 77 -12.46 -2.27 -23.56
CA ARG A 77 -13.80 -2.20 -22.98
C ARG A 77 -14.66 -1.20 -23.74
N PRO A 78 -16.02 -1.32 -23.81
CA PRO A 78 -16.81 -2.38 -23.15
C PRO A 78 -16.73 -3.74 -23.86
N ASP A 79 -16.40 -3.79 -25.15
CA ASP A 79 -16.42 -4.98 -26.00
C ASP A 79 -14.98 -5.38 -26.41
N PRO A 80 -14.29 -6.26 -25.64
CA PRO A 80 -12.91 -6.58 -25.88
C PRO A 80 -12.62 -7.03 -27.32
N TYR A 81 -11.60 -6.42 -27.94
CA TYR A 81 -11.14 -6.64 -29.32
C TYR A 81 -12.10 -6.20 -30.42
N ALA A 82 -13.24 -5.59 -30.12
CA ALA A 82 -14.07 -4.93 -31.12
C ALA A 82 -13.34 -3.71 -31.72
N PRO A 83 -13.63 -3.30 -32.98
CA PRO A 83 -13.13 -2.04 -33.48
C PRO A 83 -13.52 -0.86 -32.59
N ALA A 84 -12.65 0.16 -32.49
CA ALA A 84 -12.99 1.40 -31.80
C ALA A 84 -14.25 2.04 -32.39
N SER A 85 -15.14 2.57 -31.54
CA SER A 85 -16.39 3.19 -31.99
C SER A 85 -16.14 4.49 -32.78
N GLU A 86 -15.07 5.20 -32.48
CA GLU A 86 -14.66 6.44 -33.15
C GLU A 86 -13.18 6.35 -33.54
N PRO A 87 -12.79 6.75 -34.77
CA PRO A 87 -11.42 6.60 -35.25
C PRO A 87 -10.39 7.41 -34.44
N THR A 88 -9.18 6.88 -34.36
CA THR A 88 -8.01 7.57 -33.77
C THR A 88 -6.80 7.38 -34.69
N GLU A 89 -5.98 8.42 -34.79
CA GLU A 89 -4.68 8.38 -35.46
C GLU A 89 -3.61 8.91 -34.50
N ALA A 90 -2.47 8.23 -34.39
CA ALA A 90 -1.32 8.67 -33.62
C ALA A 90 -0.05 8.69 -34.49
N ARG A 91 0.80 9.69 -34.33
CA ARG A 91 2.06 9.87 -35.05
C ARG A 91 3.17 10.21 -34.08
N VAL A 92 4.41 9.79 -34.43
CA VAL A 92 5.59 10.05 -33.57
C VAL A 92 6.66 10.75 -34.39
N LEU A 93 7.16 11.87 -33.89
CA LEU A 93 8.30 12.60 -34.37
C LEU A 93 9.38 12.67 -33.28
N TYR A 94 10.62 12.95 -33.64
CA TYR A 94 11.67 13.18 -32.65
C TYR A 94 12.77 14.09 -33.19
N ASP A 95 13.51 14.71 -32.28
CA ASP A 95 14.75 15.42 -32.56
C ASP A 95 15.87 15.02 -31.57
N GLY A 96 16.90 15.81 -31.42
CA GLY A 96 18.00 15.56 -30.47
C GLY A 96 17.67 15.86 -29.02
N GLN A 97 16.47 16.39 -28.69
CA GLN A 97 16.10 16.85 -27.36
C GLN A 97 14.80 16.22 -26.85
N ALA A 98 13.85 15.89 -27.73
CA ALA A 98 12.52 15.45 -27.36
C ALA A 98 11.94 14.41 -28.33
N ILE A 99 10.97 13.64 -27.83
CA ILE A 99 9.97 12.92 -28.63
C ILE A 99 8.70 13.74 -28.65
N TYR A 100 8.07 13.80 -29.83
CA TYR A 100 6.80 14.46 -30.05
C TYR A 100 5.76 13.42 -30.44
N VAL A 101 4.57 13.50 -29.85
CA VAL A 101 3.42 12.65 -30.22
C VAL A 101 2.25 13.53 -30.60
N GLY A 102 1.71 13.31 -31.78
CA GLY A 102 0.49 13.94 -32.26
C GLY A 102 -0.63 12.91 -32.34
N MET A 103 -1.73 13.15 -31.64
CA MET A 103 -2.91 12.29 -31.68
C MET A 103 -4.12 13.05 -32.20
N ARG A 104 -4.85 12.45 -33.16
CA ARG A 104 -6.14 12.93 -33.64
C ARG A 104 -7.24 11.96 -33.22
N MET A 105 -8.17 12.42 -32.42
CA MET A 105 -9.33 11.69 -31.92
C MET A 105 -10.58 12.24 -32.65
N TYR A 106 -11.07 11.49 -33.61
CA TYR A 106 -12.31 11.84 -34.29
C TYR A 106 -13.51 11.61 -33.36
N SER A 107 -14.57 12.38 -33.51
CA SER A 107 -15.80 12.20 -32.76
C SER A 107 -17.01 12.61 -33.58
N ASP A 108 -18.04 11.76 -33.62
CA ASP A 108 -19.34 12.07 -34.20
C ASP A 108 -20.14 13.08 -33.36
N HIS A 109 -19.72 13.30 -32.10
CA HIS A 109 -20.38 14.20 -31.16
C HIS A 109 -19.38 15.15 -30.45
N PRO A 110 -18.73 16.08 -31.16
CA PRO A 110 -17.70 16.95 -30.57
C PRO A 110 -18.19 17.79 -29.37
N GLY A 111 -19.47 18.13 -29.33
CA GLY A 111 -20.08 18.85 -28.21
C GLY A 111 -20.32 18.02 -26.95
N GLN A 112 -20.07 16.71 -26.99
CA GLN A 112 -20.18 15.79 -25.85
C GLN A 112 -18.83 15.27 -25.35
N ILE A 113 -17.72 15.79 -25.87
CA ILE A 113 -16.37 15.47 -25.40
C ILE A 113 -16.26 15.88 -23.92
N ALA A 114 -15.87 14.94 -23.08
CA ALA A 114 -15.73 15.20 -21.64
C ALA A 114 -14.39 15.87 -21.36
N ALA A 115 -14.42 17.15 -20.99
CA ALA A 115 -13.25 18.01 -20.75
C ALA A 115 -13.25 18.52 -19.30
N ALA A 116 -12.79 17.70 -18.35
CA ALA A 116 -12.68 18.09 -16.95
C ALA A 116 -11.45 19.01 -16.76
N VAL A 117 -11.66 20.19 -16.16
CA VAL A 117 -10.56 21.05 -15.71
C VAL A 117 -10.18 20.63 -14.30
N ALA A 118 -9.07 19.98 -14.16
CA ALA A 118 -8.59 19.46 -12.89
C ALA A 118 -7.08 19.71 -12.75
N ARG A 119 -6.56 19.43 -11.57
CA ARG A 119 -5.12 19.38 -11.34
C ARG A 119 -4.50 18.21 -12.13
N ARG A 120 -3.20 18.28 -12.38
CA ARG A 120 -2.37 17.15 -12.86
C ARG A 120 -2.70 15.87 -12.09
N ASP A 121 -2.61 14.73 -12.78
CA ASP A 121 -2.87 13.36 -12.30
C ASP A 121 -4.32 13.09 -11.87
N TYR A 122 -5.23 13.91 -12.39
CA TYR A 122 -6.65 13.66 -12.21
C TYR A 122 -7.08 12.35 -12.89
N SER A 123 -7.76 11.49 -12.15
CA SER A 123 -8.25 10.18 -12.64
C SER A 123 -9.77 10.10 -12.78
N GLY A 124 -10.50 11.24 -12.65
CA GLY A 124 -11.96 11.28 -12.75
C GLY A 124 -12.48 11.28 -14.19
N TYR A 125 -13.79 11.56 -14.32
CA TYR A 125 -14.52 11.52 -15.59
C TYR A 125 -14.03 12.57 -16.59
N SER A 126 -13.34 12.12 -17.63
CA SER A 126 -12.86 12.91 -18.77
C SER A 126 -12.49 11.99 -19.93
N ASP A 127 -12.48 12.52 -21.17
CA ASP A 127 -11.81 11.87 -22.27
C ASP A 127 -10.29 11.99 -22.09
N TRP A 128 -9.52 11.03 -22.62
CA TRP A 128 -8.05 11.02 -22.51
C TRP A 128 -7.40 10.56 -23.82
N ALA A 129 -6.33 11.21 -24.22
CA ALA A 129 -5.34 10.73 -25.15
C ALA A 129 -4.07 10.36 -24.37
N GLN A 130 -3.56 9.14 -24.56
CA GLN A 130 -2.42 8.67 -23.78
C GLN A 130 -1.41 7.99 -24.68
N VAL A 131 -0.13 8.12 -24.35
CA VAL A 131 0.96 7.36 -24.95
C VAL A 131 1.79 6.70 -23.87
N MET A 132 2.20 5.47 -24.11
CA MET A 132 3.09 4.71 -23.24
C MET A 132 4.35 4.31 -24.00
N PHE A 133 5.52 4.50 -23.37
CA PHE A 133 6.81 4.12 -23.92
C PHE A 133 7.55 3.14 -23.02
N ASP A 134 7.81 1.93 -23.51
CA ASP A 134 8.81 1.03 -22.95
C ASP A 134 10.16 1.35 -23.63
N SER A 135 10.85 2.35 -23.12
CA SER A 135 12.09 2.87 -23.70
C SER A 135 13.32 1.98 -23.46
N HIS A 136 13.23 1.04 -22.50
CA HIS A 136 14.22 -0.01 -22.31
C HIS A 136 13.98 -1.24 -23.19
N HIS A 137 12.78 -1.34 -23.79
CA HIS A 137 12.29 -2.50 -24.53
C HIS A 137 12.40 -3.79 -23.69
N ASP A 138 12.09 -3.65 -22.40
CA ASP A 138 12.20 -4.71 -21.40
C ASP A 138 10.91 -5.52 -21.23
N ARG A 139 9.80 -5.05 -21.86
CA ARG A 139 8.48 -5.68 -21.85
C ARG A 139 7.86 -5.77 -20.46
N ARG A 140 8.26 -4.86 -19.55
CA ARG A 140 7.80 -4.84 -18.15
C ARG A 140 7.50 -3.47 -17.61
N THR A 141 8.23 -2.44 -18.09
CA THR A 141 8.10 -1.07 -17.59
C THR A 141 7.70 -0.14 -18.71
N ALA A 142 6.89 0.88 -18.39
CA ALA A 142 6.53 1.90 -19.36
C ALA A 142 6.34 3.27 -18.70
N PHE A 143 6.72 4.33 -19.42
CA PHE A 143 6.40 5.71 -19.07
C PHE A 143 5.10 6.09 -19.75
N ARG A 144 4.09 6.47 -18.96
CA ARG A 144 2.80 6.96 -19.42
C ARG A 144 2.76 8.47 -19.45
N PHE A 145 2.20 9.05 -20.50
CA PHE A 145 1.87 10.47 -20.63
C PHE A 145 0.46 10.58 -21.17
N ALA A 146 -0.36 11.43 -20.56
CA ALA A 146 -1.75 11.60 -20.95
C ALA A 146 -2.18 13.07 -20.94
N LEU A 147 -3.05 13.44 -21.91
CA LEU A 147 -3.72 14.72 -21.98
C LEU A 147 -5.23 14.51 -22.06
N ASN A 148 -5.97 15.34 -21.36
CA ASN A 148 -7.42 15.43 -21.57
C ASN A 148 -7.76 16.65 -22.45
N PRO A 149 -9.01 16.78 -22.98
CA PRO A 149 -9.37 17.88 -23.85
C PRO A 149 -9.37 19.28 -23.20
N ALA A 150 -9.19 19.37 -21.88
CA ALA A 150 -9.00 20.64 -21.16
C ALA A 150 -7.52 20.98 -20.92
N GLY A 151 -6.57 20.18 -21.45
CA GLY A 151 -5.13 20.37 -21.27
C GLY A 151 -4.58 19.89 -19.92
N VAL A 152 -5.35 19.10 -19.18
CA VAL A 152 -4.85 18.49 -17.93
C VAL A 152 -3.86 17.39 -18.29
N GLN A 153 -2.68 17.44 -17.69
CA GLN A 153 -1.64 16.44 -17.84
C GLN A 153 -1.78 15.34 -16.80
N LYS A 154 -1.42 14.10 -17.19
CA LYS A 154 -1.19 12.98 -16.29
C LYS A 154 0.05 12.22 -16.75
N ASP A 155 0.87 11.79 -15.81
CA ASP A 155 2.00 10.92 -16.06
C ASP A 155 2.12 9.86 -14.97
N ALA A 156 2.76 8.75 -15.30
CA ALA A 156 3.01 7.65 -14.39
C ALA A 156 4.13 6.75 -14.91
N LEU A 157 4.73 5.99 -14.00
CA LEU A 157 5.61 4.88 -14.33
C LEU A 157 4.86 3.57 -14.10
N GLU A 158 4.68 2.78 -15.16
CA GLU A 158 4.14 1.43 -15.08
C GLU A 158 5.25 0.41 -14.86
N TYR A 159 4.99 -0.56 -13.99
CA TYR A 159 5.97 -1.60 -13.66
C TYR A 159 5.33 -2.99 -13.55
N ASP A 160 6.17 -4.02 -13.54
CA ASP A 160 5.78 -5.43 -13.47
C ASP A 160 4.73 -5.86 -14.50
N ASP A 161 4.85 -5.32 -15.73
CA ASP A 161 3.96 -5.62 -16.85
C ASP A 161 2.50 -5.19 -16.61
N GLY A 162 2.34 -4.01 -15.97
CA GLY A 162 1.04 -3.42 -15.66
C GLY A 162 0.40 -3.92 -14.36
N GLN A 163 1.15 -4.63 -13.52
CA GLN A 163 0.65 -5.02 -12.21
C GLN A 163 0.73 -3.88 -11.18
N GLY A 164 1.49 -2.82 -11.49
CA GLY A 164 1.60 -1.63 -10.67
C GLY A 164 1.82 -0.35 -11.46
N GLU A 165 1.37 0.77 -10.89
CA GLU A 165 1.50 2.14 -11.42
C GLU A 165 2.04 3.05 -10.32
N ASP A 166 3.14 3.78 -10.59
CA ASP A 166 3.63 4.87 -9.74
C ASP A 166 3.18 6.21 -10.32
N VAL A 167 2.09 6.75 -9.80
CA VAL A 167 1.54 8.07 -10.17
C VAL A 167 2.25 9.23 -9.47
N SER A 168 3.20 8.94 -8.59
CA SER A 168 4.02 9.98 -7.94
C SER A 168 5.23 10.38 -8.77
N TRP A 169 5.50 9.64 -9.84
CA TRP A 169 6.54 10.01 -10.80
C TRP A 169 6.08 11.18 -11.65
N ASP A 170 6.63 12.34 -11.39
CA ASP A 170 6.34 13.60 -12.07
C ASP A 170 7.42 13.92 -13.13
N ALA A 171 7.03 14.01 -14.39
CA ALA A 171 7.90 14.44 -15.49
C ALA A 171 7.66 15.92 -15.86
N VAL A 172 8.69 16.59 -16.30
CA VAL A 172 8.59 17.95 -16.87
C VAL A 172 8.46 17.86 -18.38
N TRP A 173 7.25 18.02 -18.89
CA TRP A 173 6.92 17.91 -20.31
C TRP A 173 5.83 18.92 -20.71
N GLU A 174 5.67 19.13 -22.00
CA GLU A 174 4.72 20.09 -22.55
C GLU A 174 3.64 19.36 -23.34
N GLY A 175 2.39 19.83 -23.23
CA GLY A 175 1.29 19.31 -24.01
C GLY A 175 0.25 20.37 -24.29
N ALA A 176 -0.33 20.32 -25.48
CA ALA A 176 -1.43 21.19 -25.88
C ALA A 176 -2.54 20.41 -26.57
N VAL A 177 -3.75 20.95 -26.55
CA VAL A 177 -4.95 20.33 -27.08
C VAL A 177 -5.79 21.34 -27.87
N HIS A 178 -6.49 20.86 -28.88
CA HIS A 178 -7.44 21.68 -29.64
C HIS A 178 -8.71 20.89 -29.95
N ILE A 179 -9.89 21.47 -29.68
CA ILE A 179 -11.18 20.89 -30.01
C ILE A 179 -11.71 21.58 -31.27
N ASP A 180 -12.15 20.81 -32.26
CA ASP A 180 -12.75 21.33 -33.49
C ASP A 180 -14.05 20.56 -33.88
N SER A 181 -14.57 20.81 -35.08
CA SER A 181 -15.81 20.19 -35.58
C SER A 181 -15.68 18.69 -35.87
N LEU A 182 -14.46 18.14 -35.93
CA LEU A 182 -14.21 16.72 -36.23
C LEU A 182 -13.86 15.92 -34.98
N GLY A 183 -13.68 16.57 -33.82
CA GLY A 183 -13.27 15.95 -32.58
C GLY A 183 -12.23 16.78 -31.81
N TRP A 184 -11.07 16.21 -31.49
CA TRP A 184 -10.01 16.94 -30.84
C TRP A 184 -8.62 16.38 -31.20
N THR A 185 -7.60 17.18 -30.95
CA THR A 185 -6.19 16.83 -31.16
C THR A 185 -5.42 17.05 -29.86
N ALA A 186 -4.35 16.27 -29.70
CA ALA A 186 -3.40 16.40 -28.62
C ALA A 186 -1.97 16.36 -29.16
N GLU A 187 -1.15 17.29 -28.73
CA GLU A 187 0.29 17.33 -29.00
C GLU A 187 1.07 17.18 -27.70
N PHE A 188 2.06 16.29 -27.71
CA PHE A 188 2.95 16.01 -26.59
C PHE A 188 4.38 16.34 -27.03
N ARG A 189 5.12 17.08 -26.21
CA ARG A 189 6.56 17.25 -26.29
C ARG A 189 7.19 16.69 -25.03
N ILE A 190 7.83 15.52 -25.16
CA ILE A 190 8.42 14.77 -24.05
C ILE A 190 9.95 14.88 -24.16
N PRO A 191 10.61 15.69 -23.30
CA PRO A 191 12.06 15.80 -23.32
C PRO A 191 12.73 14.45 -23.06
N LEU A 192 13.76 14.12 -23.82
CA LEU A 192 14.53 12.87 -23.65
C LEU A 192 15.16 12.75 -22.25
N SER A 193 15.34 13.87 -21.53
CA SER A 193 15.79 13.88 -20.13
C SER A 193 14.78 13.30 -19.14
N GLN A 194 13.51 13.16 -19.52
CA GLN A 194 12.46 12.58 -18.69
C GLN A 194 12.31 11.07 -18.88
N LEU A 195 12.88 10.55 -19.98
CA LEU A 195 12.85 9.12 -20.30
C LEU A 195 14.18 8.47 -19.92
N ARG A 196 14.12 7.19 -19.54
CA ARG A 196 15.31 6.38 -19.26
C ARG A 196 15.51 5.40 -20.41
N PHE A 197 16.63 5.45 -21.09
CA PHE A 197 16.94 4.58 -22.23
C PHE A 197 18.45 4.38 -22.40
N GLY A 198 18.84 3.23 -22.96
CA GLY A 198 20.25 2.94 -23.29
C GLY A 198 20.78 3.89 -24.37
N THR A 199 22.01 4.38 -24.22
CA THR A 199 22.65 5.31 -25.19
C THR A 199 23.74 4.65 -25.99
N SER A 200 23.92 3.33 -25.91
CA SER A 200 25.00 2.58 -26.57
C SER A 200 24.73 2.31 -28.05
N ASP A 201 23.47 2.31 -28.47
CA ASP A 201 23.10 1.91 -29.83
C ASP A 201 22.78 3.11 -30.71
N THR A 202 23.27 3.09 -31.94
CA THR A 202 22.98 4.12 -32.96
C THR A 202 21.53 4.05 -33.47
N SER A 203 20.89 2.90 -33.37
CA SER A 203 19.48 2.68 -33.70
C SER A 203 18.79 1.97 -32.55
N GLN A 204 17.64 2.49 -32.11
CA GLN A 204 16.86 1.93 -30.98
C GLN A 204 15.46 1.51 -31.44
N VAL A 205 14.95 0.46 -30.79
CA VAL A 205 13.56 0.04 -30.87
C VAL A 205 12.98 0.15 -29.46
N TRP A 206 11.85 0.84 -29.32
CA TRP A 206 11.14 0.96 -28.05
C TRP A 206 9.79 0.23 -28.15
N GLY A 207 9.23 -0.21 -27.02
CA GLY A 207 7.82 -0.59 -26.98
C GLY A 207 6.96 0.69 -26.95
N VAL A 208 5.81 0.66 -27.64
CA VAL A 208 4.88 1.78 -27.62
C VAL A 208 3.43 1.30 -27.68
N ASP A 209 2.55 2.00 -26.98
CA ASP A 209 1.11 1.91 -27.20
C ASP A 209 0.46 3.28 -27.11
N PHE A 210 -0.64 3.45 -27.84
CA PHE A 210 -1.47 4.64 -27.83
C PHE A 210 -2.86 4.26 -27.33
N ILE A 211 -3.41 5.09 -26.43
CA ILE A 211 -4.65 4.78 -25.75
C ILE A 211 -5.60 5.97 -25.89
N ARG A 212 -6.86 5.70 -26.16
CA ARG A 212 -7.94 6.66 -26.11
C ARG A 212 -8.99 6.22 -25.11
N ASP A 213 -9.40 7.11 -24.20
CA ASP A 213 -10.60 6.94 -23.39
C ASP A 213 -11.72 7.83 -23.93
N ILE A 214 -12.89 7.25 -24.20
CA ILE A 214 -14.11 7.95 -24.57
C ILE A 214 -15.09 7.83 -23.39
N ALA A 215 -15.04 8.83 -22.52
CA ALA A 215 -15.74 8.80 -21.23
C ALA A 215 -17.25 8.59 -21.36
N ARG A 216 -17.92 9.22 -22.34
CA ARG A 216 -19.36 9.09 -22.57
C ARG A 216 -19.81 7.67 -22.92
N LEU A 217 -18.93 6.88 -23.57
CA LEU A 217 -19.18 5.49 -23.95
C LEU A 217 -18.67 4.47 -22.93
N ASN A 218 -17.89 4.91 -21.95
CA ASN A 218 -17.09 4.04 -21.07
C ASN A 218 -16.15 3.14 -21.89
N GLU A 219 -15.66 3.65 -23.00
CA GLU A 219 -14.80 2.94 -23.94
C GLU A 219 -13.35 3.29 -23.71
N ARG A 220 -12.50 2.28 -23.79
CA ARG A 220 -11.04 2.43 -23.82
C ARG A 220 -10.50 1.62 -24.97
N ASP A 221 -9.80 2.33 -25.85
CA ASP A 221 -9.21 1.78 -27.07
C ASP A 221 -7.69 1.74 -26.96
N TYR A 222 -7.11 0.69 -27.47
CA TYR A 222 -5.66 0.51 -27.59
C TYR A 222 -5.27 0.33 -29.05
N TRP A 223 -4.12 0.89 -29.43
CA TRP A 223 -3.55 0.62 -30.75
C TRP A 223 -3.00 -0.82 -30.82
N SER A 224 -2.24 -1.26 -29.81
CA SER A 224 -1.83 -2.64 -29.65
C SER A 224 -2.73 -3.33 -28.60
N PRO A 225 -3.51 -4.36 -28.99
CA PRO A 225 -4.53 -4.91 -28.12
C PRO A 225 -3.99 -5.54 -26.86
N LEU A 226 -4.48 -5.12 -25.70
CA LEU A 226 -4.16 -5.72 -24.42
C LEU A 226 -5.19 -6.79 -24.03
N PRO A 227 -4.78 -7.85 -23.30
CA PRO A 227 -5.72 -8.82 -22.75
C PRO A 227 -6.68 -8.15 -21.75
N PRO A 228 -7.99 -8.46 -21.82
CA PRO A 228 -8.97 -7.86 -20.91
C PRO A 228 -8.82 -8.29 -19.46
N ASP A 229 -8.06 -9.37 -19.18
CA ASP A 229 -7.78 -9.89 -17.85
C ASP A 229 -6.61 -9.17 -17.14
N GLY A 230 -6.01 -8.16 -17.77
CA GLY A 230 -4.88 -7.41 -17.22
C GLY A 230 -3.59 -8.24 -17.02
N SER A 231 -3.52 -9.44 -17.61
CA SER A 231 -2.38 -10.33 -17.42
C SER A 231 -1.08 -9.82 -18.07
N ARG A 232 -1.19 -8.89 -19.01
CA ARG A 232 -0.08 -8.28 -19.77
C ARG A 232 -0.39 -6.82 -20.08
N MET A 233 0.65 -5.98 -20.09
CA MET A 233 0.57 -4.60 -20.57
C MET A 233 1.80 -4.28 -21.44
N ALA A 234 2.95 -3.94 -20.86
CA ALA A 234 4.16 -3.58 -21.59
C ALA A 234 4.65 -4.70 -22.51
N SER A 235 4.45 -5.97 -22.12
CA SER A 235 4.78 -7.14 -22.94
C SER A 235 3.91 -7.32 -24.18
N ALA A 236 2.77 -6.63 -24.25
CA ALA A 236 1.86 -6.64 -25.39
C ALA A 236 2.00 -5.42 -26.32
N PHE A 237 2.84 -4.42 -25.97
CA PHE A 237 3.05 -3.22 -26.79
C PHE A 237 3.60 -3.55 -28.18
N GLY A 238 3.22 -2.72 -29.16
CA GLY A 238 3.83 -2.66 -30.47
C GLY A 238 5.27 -2.09 -30.41
N ASP A 239 5.93 -2.05 -31.56
CA ASP A 239 7.30 -1.56 -31.67
C ASP A 239 7.35 -0.16 -32.32
N LEU A 240 8.04 0.78 -31.66
CA LEU A 240 8.45 2.08 -32.23
C LEU A 240 9.86 1.95 -32.80
N VAL A 241 9.94 2.07 -34.09
CA VAL A 241 11.19 1.97 -34.83
C VAL A 241 11.60 3.34 -35.44
N GLY A 242 12.78 3.44 -35.97
CA GLY A 242 13.27 4.67 -36.64
C GLY A 242 14.04 5.63 -35.74
N LEU A 243 14.08 5.39 -34.44
CA LEU A 243 14.85 6.19 -33.47
C LEU A 243 16.36 5.99 -33.69
N ARG A 244 17.10 7.08 -33.91
CA ARG A 244 18.56 7.03 -34.17
C ARG A 244 19.27 8.15 -33.42
N ASP A 245 20.50 7.85 -32.97
CA ASP A 245 21.46 8.81 -32.41
C ASP A 245 20.85 9.61 -31.21
N LEU A 246 20.01 8.95 -30.39
CA LEU A 246 19.44 9.55 -29.21
C LEU A 246 20.51 9.74 -28.13
N ARG A 247 20.47 10.88 -27.47
CA ARG A 247 21.36 11.21 -26.36
C ARG A 247 20.51 11.59 -25.16
N ALA A 248 20.75 10.94 -24.00
CA ALA A 248 20.16 11.37 -22.76
C ALA A 248 20.87 12.62 -22.23
N PRO A 249 20.22 13.78 -22.17
CA PRO A 249 20.83 14.95 -21.58
C PRO A 249 20.94 14.78 -20.05
N ARG A 250 21.94 15.42 -19.42
CA ARG A 250 22.05 15.41 -17.97
C ARG A 250 20.89 16.24 -17.37
N ARG A 251 20.20 15.65 -16.42
CA ARG A 251 19.13 16.30 -15.66
C ARG A 251 19.67 16.76 -14.32
N LEU A 252 19.47 18.02 -13.97
CA LEU A 252 19.68 18.56 -12.63
C LEU A 252 18.48 19.44 -12.28
N GLU A 253 17.79 19.07 -11.22
CA GLU A 253 16.69 19.84 -10.64
C GLU A 253 17.02 20.15 -9.18
N VAL A 254 16.80 21.38 -8.77
CA VAL A 254 16.97 21.81 -7.37
C VAL A 254 15.71 22.56 -6.97
N LEU A 255 15.04 22.05 -5.94
CA LEU A 255 13.81 22.63 -5.39
C LEU A 255 14.07 23.09 -3.95
N PRO A 256 14.48 24.34 -3.71
CA PRO A 256 14.53 24.91 -2.38
C PRO A 256 13.13 25.25 -1.89
N TYR A 257 12.89 25.10 -0.59
CA TYR A 257 11.62 25.46 0.02
C TYR A 257 11.82 26.07 1.41
N THR A 258 10.84 26.86 1.81
CA THR A 258 10.71 27.39 3.16
C THR A 258 9.30 27.13 3.66
N LEU A 259 9.19 26.75 4.92
CA LEU A 259 7.91 26.59 5.60
C LEU A 259 7.86 27.57 6.79
N ALA A 260 6.72 28.20 6.97
CA ALA A 260 6.36 28.87 8.21
C ALA A 260 5.12 28.19 8.79
N SER A 261 5.13 27.89 10.08
CA SER A 261 4.01 27.29 10.80
C SER A 261 3.63 28.11 12.01
N VAL A 262 2.34 28.12 12.32
CA VAL A 262 1.82 28.69 13.57
C VAL A 262 0.97 27.63 14.23
N THR A 263 1.36 27.21 15.44
CA THR A 263 0.58 26.29 16.26
C THR A 263 -0.18 27.12 17.29
N ASN A 264 -1.52 27.09 17.21
CA ASN A 264 -2.37 27.73 18.18
C ASN A 264 -2.97 26.63 19.09
N ALA A 265 -2.57 26.61 20.36
CA ALA A 265 -3.06 25.67 21.34
C ALA A 265 -3.48 26.40 22.61
N PRO A 266 -4.50 25.90 23.38
CA PRO A 266 -4.82 26.45 24.67
C PRO A 266 -3.59 26.42 25.59
N GLY A 267 -3.23 27.55 26.15
CA GLY A 267 -2.16 27.60 27.15
C GLY A 267 -2.55 26.80 28.40
N VAL A 268 -1.61 26.04 28.93
CA VAL A 268 -1.76 25.35 30.21
C VAL A 268 -1.09 26.20 31.29
N ALA A 269 -1.86 26.60 32.31
CA ALA A 269 -1.35 27.45 33.37
C ALA A 269 -0.11 26.83 34.04
N GLY A 270 0.99 27.55 34.06
CA GLY A 270 2.25 27.09 34.64
C GLY A 270 3.12 26.25 33.71
N ASN A 271 2.66 25.91 32.50
CA ASN A 271 3.46 25.19 31.50
C ASN A 271 4.30 26.19 30.67
N PRO A 272 5.64 26.20 30.82
CA PRO A 272 6.50 27.16 30.12
C PRO A 272 6.70 26.84 28.63
N PHE A 273 6.32 25.64 28.19
CA PHE A 273 6.57 25.14 26.82
C PHE A 273 5.38 25.36 25.88
N LEU A 274 4.17 25.55 26.42
CA LEU A 274 2.98 25.79 25.61
C LEU A 274 2.66 27.28 25.58
N THR A 275 3.11 27.96 24.54
CA THR A 275 2.71 29.32 24.23
C THR A 275 1.46 29.32 23.34
N GLN A 276 0.55 30.27 23.54
CA GLN A 276 -0.73 30.30 22.81
C GLN A 276 -0.55 30.39 21.27
N ASN A 277 0.56 30.94 20.80
CA ASN A 277 0.89 30.97 19.37
C ASN A 277 2.39 30.63 19.23
N ASP A 278 2.69 29.40 18.96
CA ASP A 278 4.07 28.97 18.68
C ASP A 278 4.36 29.10 17.17
N ILE A 279 5.39 29.88 16.83
CA ILE A 279 5.79 30.14 15.45
C ILE A 279 7.02 29.29 15.12
N GLY A 280 6.85 28.35 14.20
CA GLY A 280 7.94 27.54 13.64
C GLY A 280 8.34 28.02 12.24
N SER A 281 9.59 27.78 11.89
CA SER A 281 10.09 27.94 10.52
C SER A 281 11.07 26.85 10.17
N LYS A 282 11.00 26.36 8.93
CA LYS A 282 11.93 25.34 8.40
C LYS A 282 12.42 25.77 7.02
N VAL A 283 13.66 25.40 6.69
CA VAL A 283 14.27 25.58 5.38
C VAL A 283 14.80 24.23 4.93
N GLY A 284 14.55 23.84 3.72
CA GLY A 284 15.01 22.58 3.14
C GLY A 284 15.21 22.69 1.63
N ALA A 285 15.71 21.60 1.04
CA ALA A 285 15.89 21.51 -0.39
C ALA A 285 15.87 20.07 -0.86
N ASP A 286 15.23 19.86 -2.04
CA ASP A 286 15.28 18.60 -2.77
C ASP A 286 16.15 18.77 -4.02
N ILE A 287 16.92 17.73 -4.35
CA ILE A 287 17.84 17.70 -5.49
C ILE A 287 17.60 16.42 -6.26
N LYS A 288 17.38 16.51 -7.59
CA LYS A 288 17.37 15.37 -8.50
C LYS A 288 18.49 15.51 -9.52
N TYR A 289 19.35 14.51 -9.60
CA TYR A 289 20.48 14.49 -10.52
C TYR A 289 20.54 13.18 -11.32
N GLY A 290 20.44 13.28 -12.64
CA GLY A 290 20.68 12.15 -13.55
C GLY A 290 22.15 11.80 -13.61
N LEU A 291 22.56 10.71 -12.92
CA LEU A 291 23.94 10.21 -12.96
C LEU A 291 24.29 9.65 -14.33
N THR A 292 23.36 8.88 -14.89
CA THR A 292 23.40 8.31 -16.25
C THR A 292 22.03 8.48 -16.91
N GLY A 293 21.87 8.01 -18.14
CA GLY A 293 20.54 7.91 -18.77
C GLY A 293 19.57 7.01 -18.02
N ASP A 294 20.08 6.08 -17.21
CA ASP A 294 19.32 5.01 -16.54
C ASP A 294 19.14 5.21 -15.03
N LEU A 295 20.04 5.99 -14.39
CA LEU A 295 20.11 6.12 -12.93
C LEU A 295 19.94 7.57 -12.49
N THR A 296 19.08 7.78 -11.51
CA THR A 296 18.81 9.09 -10.88
C THR A 296 19.20 9.04 -9.41
N LEU A 297 19.92 10.06 -8.96
CA LEU A 297 20.18 10.35 -7.55
C LEU A 297 19.20 11.45 -7.12
N THR A 298 18.37 11.14 -6.13
CA THR A 298 17.49 12.10 -5.46
C THR A 298 17.99 12.32 -4.05
N GLY A 299 18.16 13.55 -3.62
CA GLY A 299 18.56 13.90 -2.25
C GLY A 299 17.59 14.90 -1.63
N THR A 300 17.42 14.84 -0.33
CA THR A 300 16.68 15.84 0.45
C THR A 300 17.44 16.21 1.72
N VAL A 301 17.36 17.47 2.08
CA VAL A 301 17.95 18.00 3.31
C VAL A 301 16.88 18.71 4.09
N ASN A 302 16.72 18.34 5.37
CA ASN A 302 15.71 18.86 6.28
C ASN A 302 14.30 18.88 5.65
N PRO A 303 13.78 17.73 5.17
CA PRO A 303 12.53 17.66 4.47
C PRO A 303 11.35 18.09 5.35
N ASP A 304 10.40 18.80 4.74
CA ASP A 304 9.16 19.15 5.38
C ASP A 304 7.96 18.47 4.71
N PHE A 305 7.03 18.01 5.54
CA PHE A 305 5.86 17.26 5.10
C PHE A 305 4.53 17.92 5.53
N GLY A 306 4.54 19.21 5.82
CA GLY A 306 3.36 19.98 6.25
C GLY A 306 2.22 20.02 5.23
N GLN A 307 2.48 19.72 3.95
CA GLN A 307 1.47 19.64 2.88
C GLN A 307 0.74 18.30 2.83
N VAL A 308 1.19 17.30 3.59
CA VAL A 308 0.64 15.94 3.52
C VAL A 308 -0.68 15.88 4.28
N GLU A 309 -1.70 15.27 3.66
CA GLU A 309 -2.99 15.01 4.31
C GLU A 309 -2.78 14.18 5.59
N ALA A 310 -3.42 14.59 6.69
CA ALA A 310 -3.36 13.87 7.96
C ALA A 310 -3.85 12.42 7.82
N ASP A 311 -3.31 11.53 8.65
CA ASP A 311 -3.82 10.15 8.72
C ASP A 311 -5.21 10.14 9.35
N PRO A 312 -6.09 9.20 8.94
CA PRO A 312 -7.44 9.10 9.50
C PRO A 312 -7.41 8.80 11.00
N SER A 313 -8.44 9.25 11.71
CA SER A 313 -8.62 8.95 13.13
C SER A 313 -9.02 7.50 13.33
N VAL A 314 -8.37 6.79 14.27
CA VAL A 314 -8.69 5.39 14.61
C VAL A 314 -8.67 5.18 16.11
N VAL A 315 -9.55 4.28 16.60
CA VAL A 315 -9.47 3.71 17.94
C VAL A 315 -8.97 2.28 17.81
N ASN A 316 -7.73 2.03 18.21
CA ASN A 316 -7.11 0.72 18.14
C ASN A 316 -7.26 -0.01 19.48
N LEU A 317 -8.12 -1.03 19.52
CA LEU A 317 -8.34 -1.91 20.68
C LEU A 317 -7.53 -3.21 20.62
N THR A 318 -6.75 -3.39 19.56
CA THR A 318 -5.85 -4.54 19.37
C THR A 318 -4.51 -4.34 20.08
N ALA A 319 -3.67 -5.36 20.10
CA ALA A 319 -2.29 -5.26 20.57
C ALA A 319 -1.31 -4.84 19.47
N PHE A 320 -1.74 -4.72 18.23
CA PHE A 320 -0.89 -4.53 17.06
C PHE A 320 -0.89 -3.08 16.59
N GLU A 321 0.22 -2.65 16.02
CA GLU A 321 0.38 -1.34 15.39
C GLU A 321 -0.56 -1.19 14.17
N THR A 322 -1.17 0.00 14.01
CA THR A 322 -1.96 0.32 12.82
C THR A 322 -1.03 0.70 11.66
N PHE A 323 -1.22 0.08 10.51
CA PHE A 323 -0.51 0.44 9.29
C PHE A 323 -1.13 1.68 8.64
N PHE A 324 -0.27 2.64 8.28
CA PHE A 324 -0.64 3.80 7.47
C PHE A 324 0.22 3.85 6.22
N PRO A 325 -0.35 4.04 5.02
CA PRO A 325 0.43 4.17 3.80
C PRO A 325 1.32 5.42 3.83
N GLU A 326 2.46 5.37 3.15
CA GLU A 326 3.35 6.53 3.01
C GLU A 326 2.66 7.62 2.18
N LYS A 327 2.83 8.88 2.59
CA LYS A 327 2.26 10.05 1.91
C LYS A 327 3.31 11.12 1.57
N ARG A 328 4.55 10.97 2.05
CA ARG A 328 5.64 11.94 1.85
C ARG A 328 6.27 11.76 0.47
N PRO A 329 6.28 12.79 -0.40
CA PRO A 329 6.67 12.66 -1.81
C PRO A 329 8.05 12.01 -2.03
N PHE A 330 9.08 12.40 -1.26
CA PHE A 330 10.42 11.81 -1.37
C PHE A 330 10.43 10.29 -1.21
N PHE A 331 9.60 9.73 -0.33
CA PHE A 331 9.55 8.29 -0.07
C PHE A 331 8.58 7.54 -0.98
N ILE A 332 7.56 8.22 -1.54
CA ILE A 332 6.59 7.60 -2.46
C ILE A 332 7.22 7.39 -3.83
N GLU A 333 7.89 8.42 -4.38
CA GLU A 333 8.49 8.35 -5.72
C GLU A 333 9.50 7.19 -5.81
N GLY A 334 9.23 6.22 -6.69
CA GLY A 334 10.05 5.02 -6.86
C GLY A 334 10.03 4.06 -5.67
N ALA A 335 8.98 4.08 -4.84
CA ALA A 335 8.79 3.12 -3.74
C ALA A 335 8.68 1.67 -4.24
N ASP A 336 8.18 1.48 -5.46
CA ASP A 336 8.09 0.20 -6.17
C ASP A 336 9.45 -0.50 -6.29
N LEU A 337 10.53 0.25 -6.44
CA LEU A 337 11.89 -0.28 -6.54
C LEU A 337 12.34 -1.01 -5.27
N PHE A 338 11.78 -0.68 -4.11
CA PHE A 338 12.08 -1.30 -2.81
C PHE A 338 11.11 -2.41 -2.43
N GLN A 339 10.09 -2.68 -3.25
CA GLN A 339 9.14 -3.76 -2.97
C GLN A 339 9.85 -5.12 -2.90
N PHE A 340 9.55 -5.84 -1.83
CA PHE A 340 10.02 -7.21 -1.60
C PHE A 340 8.87 -8.00 -0.99
N ASN A 341 8.31 -8.91 -1.77
CA ASN A 341 7.08 -9.59 -1.37
C ASN A 341 7.37 -10.72 -0.37
N ILE A 342 7.00 -10.48 0.88
CA ILE A 342 6.94 -11.49 1.96
C ILE A 342 5.50 -11.73 2.43
N GLY A 343 4.53 -11.10 1.79
CA GLY A 343 3.10 -11.26 2.07
C GLY A 343 2.58 -12.63 1.66
N PHE A 344 1.42 -12.97 2.20
CA PHE A 344 0.65 -14.14 1.81
C PHE A 344 -0.55 -13.68 0.95
N PRO A 345 -0.89 -14.37 -0.16
CA PRO A 345 -1.90 -13.87 -1.11
C PRO A 345 -3.34 -13.91 -0.57
N ILE A 346 -3.56 -14.56 0.57
CA ILE A 346 -4.87 -14.68 1.20
C ILE A 346 -4.86 -13.88 2.49
N GLY A 347 -5.56 -12.74 2.50
CA GLY A 347 -5.79 -11.95 3.72
C GLY A 347 -7.01 -12.47 4.48
N THR A 348 -6.91 -12.56 5.80
CA THR A 348 -8.00 -12.95 6.70
C THR A 348 -8.04 -12.02 7.91
N SER A 349 -9.11 -12.08 8.71
CA SER A 349 -9.18 -11.34 9.99
C SER A 349 -8.16 -11.82 11.02
N ASP A 350 -7.64 -13.04 10.90
CA ASP A 350 -6.68 -13.64 11.85
C ASP A 350 -5.23 -13.25 11.57
N PHE A 351 -4.90 -13.04 10.31
CA PHE A 351 -3.58 -12.58 9.90
C PHE A 351 -3.69 -11.72 8.65
N ASN A 352 -3.06 -10.57 8.67
CA ASN A 352 -2.99 -9.65 7.55
C ASN A 352 -1.52 -9.42 7.20
N PHE A 353 -0.96 -10.31 6.39
CA PHE A 353 0.41 -10.19 5.91
C PHE A 353 0.54 -9.34 4.63
N GLN A 354 -0.54 -8.74 4.15
CA GLN A 354 -0.53 -7.94 2.92
C GLN A 354 0.27 -6.64 3.07
N ASN A 355 0.29 -6.07 4.28
CA ASN A 355 1.03 -4.85 4.59
C ASN A 355 2.47 -5.13 5.06
N ASP A 356 2.85 -6.40 5.23
CA ASP A 356 4.16 -6.76 5.70
C ASP A 356 5.23 -6.48 4.64
N GLN A 357 6.22 -5.69 5.01
CA GLN A 357 7.29 -5.26 4.12
C GLN A 357 8.58 -4.95 4.89
N PRO A 358 9.75 -5.33 4.35
CA PRO A 358 11.04 -5.11 5.04
C PRO A 358 11.49 -3.64 5.02
N PHE A 359 10.87 -2.80 4.19
CA PHE A 359 11.10 -1.37 4.15
C PHE A 359 9.77 -0.61 4.29
N TYR A 360 9.57 0.03 5.42
CA TYR A 360 8.44 0.89 5.73
C TYR A 360 8.96 2.27 6.05
N SER A 361 8.95 3.17 5.07
CA SER A 361 9.59 4.49 5.12
C SER A 361 9.10 5.37 6.27
N ARG A 362 7.90 5.12 6.81
CA ARG A 362 7.38 5.84 7.99
C ARG A 362 8.16 5.56 9.28
N ARG A 363 9.07 4.57 9.30
CA ARG A 363 10.03 4.41 10.41
C ARG A 363 11.02 5.58 10.47
N ILE A 364 11.34 6.16 9.32
CA ILE A 364 12.25 7.30 9.19
C ILE A 364 11.49 8.58 9.55
N GLY A 365 11.89 9.24 10.63
CA GLY A 365 11.24 10.47 11.09
C GLY A 365 9.95 10.26 11.88
N ARG A 366 9.69 9.05 12.42
CA ARG A 366 8.56 8.79 13.33
C ARG A 366 8.66 9.63 14.61
N ALA A 367 7.59 9.68 15.39
CA ALA A 367 7.63 10.28 16.73
C ALA A 367 8.72 9.64 17.59
N PRO A 368 9.42 10.40 18.45
CA PRO A 368 10.38 9.85 19.38
C PRO A 368 9.79 8.74 20.24
N GLN A 369 10.60 7.71 20.52
CA GLN A 369 10.18 6.50 21.23
C GLN A 369 10.41 6.58 22.75
N GLY A 370 11.31 7.46 23.19
CA GLY A 370 11.58 7.74 24.58
C GLY A 370 10.64 8.79 25.17
N GLY A 371 10.66 8.90 26.47
CA GLY A 371 9.89 9.87 27.24
C GLY A 371 10.74 10.61 28.26
N VAL A 372 10.10 11.52 29.01
CA VAL A 372 10.71 12.20 30.15
C VAL A 372 10.49 11.39 31.43
N PRO A 373 11.29 11.63 32.50
CA PRO A 373 11.08 10.96 33.78
C PRO A 373 9.69 11.24 34.39
N ASP A 374 9.16 10.29 35.19
CA ASP A 374 7.86 10.39 35.85
C ASP A 374 7.73 11.58 36.80
N SER A 375 8.87 12.16 37.23
CA SER A 375 8.91 13.37 38.05
C SER A 375 8.63 14.65 37.27
N ALA A 376 8.47 14.60 35.95
CA ALA A 376 8.17 15.76 35.12
C ALA A 376 6.76 16.30 35.42
N VAL A 377 6.69 17.62 35.70
CA VAL A 377 5.42 18.34 35.90
C VAL A 377 4.85 18.82 34.55
N HIS A 378 5.72 19.34 33.70
CA HIS A 378 5.40 19.75 32.34
C HIS A 378 6.44 19.19 31.38
N GLN A 379 6.03 18.89 30.18
CA GLN A 379 6.90 18.33 29.13
C GLN A 379 6.60 18.91 27.74
N ASN A 380 7.64 18.95 26.91
CA ASN A 380 7.58 19.25 25.48
C ASN A 380 8.41 18.19 24.75
N ILE A 381 7.74 17.20 24.22
CA ILE A 381 8.36 16.14 23.42
C ILE A 381 8.09 16.46 21.95
N PRO A 382 9.09 16.43 21.04
CA PRO A 382 8.88 16.64 19.62
C PRO A 382 7.87 15.63 19.05
N ASP A 383 6.94 16.10 18.17
CA ASP A 383 5.94 15.24 17.54
C ASP A 383 6.54 14.28 16.50
N ALA A 384 7.73 14.58 15.97
CA ALA A 384 8.43 13.79 14.96
C ALA A 384 9.96 13.96 15.12
N THR A 385 10.69 12.94 14.71
CA THR A 385 12.16 12.98 14.64
C THR A 385 12.60 13.71 13.38
N THR A 386 13.49 14.67 13.52
CA THR A 386 14.04 15.47 12.41
C THR A 386 14.89 14.60 11.48
N ILE A 387 14.56 14.58 10.20
CA ILE A 387 15.39 13.97 9.16
C ILE A 387 16.44 15.01 8.74
N LEU A 388 17.72 14.79 9.11
CA LEU A 388 18.81 15.68 8.71
C LEU A 388 19.03 15.68 7.21
N GLY A 389 18.94 14.51 6.61
CA GLY A 389 19.01 14.31 5.17
C GLY A 389 18.74 12.88 4.76
N ALA A 390 18.35 12.72 3.52
CA ALA A 390 18.20 11.41 2.87
C ALA A 390 18.64 11.47 1.41
N ALA A 391 19.17 10.36 0.92
CA ALA A 391 19.60 10.21 -0.45
C ALA A 391 19.05 8.89 -1.02
N LYS A 392 18.58 8.92 -2.28
CA LYS A 392 18.03 7.77 -2.98
C LYS A 392 18.65 7.66 -4.38
N LEU A 393 19.30 6.53 -4.66
CA LEU A 393 19.74 6.16 -6.00
C LEU A 393 18.72 5.18 -6.57
N SER A 394 18.14 5.48 -7.70
CA SER A 394 17.07 4.69 -8.31
C SER A 394 17.21 4.58 -9.83
N GLY A 395 16.86 3.44 -10.38
CA GLY A 395 16.75 3.28 -11.82
C GLY A 395 16.80 1.85 -12.30
N LYS A 396 16.68 1.71 -13.63
CA LYS A 396 16.76 0.42 -14.32
C LYS A 396 17.71 0.56 -15.52
N THR A 397 18.69 -0.33 -15.60
CA THR A 397 19.67 -0.31 -16.69
C THR A 397 19.16 -1.06 -17.93
N SER A 398 19.68 -0.71 -19.10
CA SER A 398 19.40 -1.40 -20.38
C SER A 398 19.74 -2.89 -20.35
N HIS A 399 20.56 -3.34 -19.40
CA HIS A 399 20.86 -4.76 -19.19
C HIS A 399 19.87 -5.46 -18.27
N GLY A 400 18.75 -4.81 -17.91
CA GLY A 400 17.68 -5.37 -17.07
C GLY A 400 18.02 -5.44 -15.58
N TRP A 401 18.97 -4.64 -15.07
CA TRP A 401 19.20 -4.46 -13.65
C TRP A 401 18.35 -3.32 -13.11
N THR A 402 17.53 -3.59 -12.10
CA THR A 402 16.83 -2.59 -11.31
C THR A 402 17.63 -2.34 -10.03
N VAL A 403 17.91 -1.08 -9.71
CA VAL A 403 18.70 -0.66 -8.56
C VAL A 403 17.90 0.34 -7.75
N GLY A 404 17.73 0.08 -6.47
CA GLY A 404 17.20 1.01 -5.47
C GLY A 404 18.11 1.01 -4.26
N VAL A 405 18.69 2.17 -3.90
CA VAL A 405 19.46 2.34 -2.67
C VAL A 405 18.95 3.62 -2.01
N LEU A 406 18.61 3.54 -0.74
CA LEU A 406 18.22 4.71 0.05
C LEU A 406 19.01 4.68 1.37
N ASP A 407 19.50 5.86 1.76
CA ASP A 407 20.13 6.10 3.05
C ASP A 407 19.52 7.37 3.65
N ALA A 408 19.21 7.35 4.96
CA ALA A 408 18.63 8.47 5.66
C ALA A 408 19.22 8.57 7.08
N LEU A 409 19.51 9.79 7.49
CA LEU A 409 20.02 10.11 8.81
C LEU A 409 19.02 10.98 9.57
N THR A 410 18.62 10.54 10.77
CA THR A 410 17.73 11.30 11.66
C THR A 410 18.51 11.85 12.86
N GLN A 411 18.06 12.99 13.36
CA GLN A 411 18.67 13.71 14.46
C GLN A 411 18.44 12.99 15.80
N ARG A 412 19.36 13.20 16.75
CA ARG A 412 19.07 12.93 18.16
C ARG A 412 18.08 13.96 18.67
N GLU A 413 16.91 13.51 19.18
CA GLU A 413 15.89 14.40 19.72
C GLU A 413 15.95 14.50 21.24
N MET A 414 15.73 15.72 21.72
CA MET A 414 15.70 16.06 23.13
C MET A 414 14.31 16.57 23.49
N ALA A 415 13.70 15.99 24.51
CA ALA A 415 12.52 16.56 25.14
C ALA A 415 12.90 17.56 26.20
N GLN A 416 12.14 18.64 26.31
CA GLN A 416 12.27 19.62 27.41
C GLN A 416 11.23 19.29 28.47
N TYR A 417 11.61 19.37 29.76
CA TYR A 417 10.68 19.13 30.84
C TYR A 417 11.00 19.96 32.09
N THR A 418 10.02 20.12 32.98
CA THR A 418 10.21 20.78 34.27
C THR A 418 9.89 19.83 35.41
N VAL A 419 10.67 19.86 36.48
CA VAL A 419 10.38 19.20 37.77
C VAL A 419 9.87 20.17 38.82
N SER A 420 10.04 21.48 38.57
CA SER A 420 9.47 22.58 39.36
C SER A 420 9.39 23.82 38.46
N ALA A 421 8.73 24.88 38.93
CA ALA A 421 8.57 26.12 38.18
C ALA A 421 9.89 26.81 37.76
N SER A 422 11.01 26.50 38.44
CA SER A 422 12.34 27.12 38.20
C SER A 422 13.38 26.17 37.60
N GLN A 423 13.06 24.89 37.44
CA GLN A 423 14.04 23.90 36.97
C GLN A 423 13.60 23.30 35.61
N HIS A 424 14.26 23.77 34.57
CA HIS A 424 14.13 23.27 33.20
C HIS A 424 15.27 22.28 32.92
N LEU A 425 14.92 21.13 32.37
CA LEU A 425 15.82 20.02 32.08
C LEU A 425 15.54 19.48 30.67
N ASP A 426 16.52 18.80 30.10
CA ASP A 426 16.41 18.11 28.82
C ASP A 426 16.64 16.62 29.04
N ALA A 427 15.88 15.80 28.29
CA ALA A 427 16.06 14.34 28.24
C ALA A 427 16.17 13.86 26.79
N PRO A 428 17.11 12.96 26.47
CA PRO A 428 17.15 12.33 25.16
C PRO A 428 15.95 11.40 25.00
N VAL A 429 15.20 11.59 23.90
CA VAL A 429 13.99 10.82 23.60
C VAL A 429 14.09 10.02 22.30
N GLU A 430 15.06 10.33 21.42
CA GLU A 430 15.39 9.54 20.24
C GLU A 430 16.89 9.61 19.97
N PRO A 431 17.60 8.50 19.65
CA PRO A 431 19.01 8.52 19.30
C PRO A 431 19.25 9.03 17.88
N LEU A 432 20.47 9.49 17.58
CA LEU A 432 20.92 9.66 16.20
C LEU A 432 20.82 8.29 15.51
N THR A 433 20.08 8.20 14.39
CA THR A 433 19.82 6.92 13.74
C THR A 433 20.10 7.02 12.24
N ASN A 434 20.83 6.04 11.72
CA ASN A 434 20.99 5.81 10.30
C ASN A 434 20.06 4.67 9.83
N TYR A 435 19.38 4.90 8.73
CA TYR A 435 18.51 3.95 8.06
C TYR A 435 19.00 3.74 6.63
N ALA A 436 19.28 2.50 6.26
CA ALA A 436 19.74 2.15 4.93
C ALA A 436 18.94 1.00 4.34
N VAL A 437 18.56 1.08 3.07
CA VAL A 437 18.00 -0.01 2.30
C VAL A 437 18.64 -0.09 0.92
N ALA A 438 18.99 -1.30 0.50
CA ALA A 438 19.50 -1.59 -0.83
C ALA A 438 18.70 -2.72 -1.46
N ARG A 439 18.21 -2.50 -2.66
CA ARG A 439 17.46 -3.45 -3.47
C ARG A 439 18.13 -3.59 -4.84
N LEU A 440 18.39 -4.81 -5.24
CA LEU A 440 18.92 -5.15 -6.55
C LEU A 440 18.09 -6.25 -7.17
N ARG A 441 17.64 -6.09 -8.42
CA ARG A 441 16.87 -7.09 -9.16
C ARG A 441 17.38 -7.21 -10.57
N LYS A 442 17.43 -8.42 -11.09
CA LYS A 442 17.79 -8.73 -12.47
C LYS A 442 16.64 -9.41 -13.18
N ASP A 443 16.23 -8.85 -14.30
CA ASP A 443 15.25 -9.45 -15.21
C ASP A 443 15.96 -10.30 -16.26
N PHE A 444 15.33 -11.44 -16.63
CA PHE A 444 15.81 -12.39 -17.61
C PHE A 444 14.69 -12.74 -18.59
N ARG A 445 15.05 -13.24 -19.78
CA ARG A 445 14.12 -13.76 -20.78
C ARG A 445 13.02 -12.76 -21.14
N HIS A 446 13.38 -11.51 -21.42
CA HIS A 446 12.42 -10.44 -21.72
C HIS A 446 11.33 -10.27 -20.66
N GLY A 447 11.70 -10.35 -19.37
CA GLY A 447 10.79 -10.13 -18.24
C GLY A 447 9.99 -11.35 -17.77
N GLU A 448 10.13 -12.52 -18.41
CA GLU A 448 9.47 -13.75 -17.94
C GLU A 448 10.04 -14.31 -16.63
N SER A 449 11.22 -13.88 -16.25
CA SER A 449 11.86 -14.28 -14.99
C SER A 449 12.56 -13.11 -14.34
N ALA A 450 12.59 -13.09 -13.02
CA ALA A 450 13.41 -12.16 -12.28
C ALA A 450 13.98 -12.82 -11.02
N LEU A 451 15.16 -12.34 -10.62
CA LEU A 451 15.80 -12.67 -9.35
C LEU A 451 16.26 -11.38 -8.71
N GLY A 452 15.98 -11.22 -7.42
CA GLY A 452 16.33 -10.02 -6.68
C GLY A 452 16.85 -10.30 -5.28
N GLY A 453 17.44 -9.27 -4.67
CA GLY A 453 17.87 -9.30 -3.28
C GLY A 453 17.63 -7.95 -2.61
N ILE A 454 17.34 -7.96 -1.33
CA ILE A 454 17.17 -6.78 -0.48
C ILE A 454 18.05 -6.90 0.76
N VAL A 455 18.55 -5.75 1.22
CA VAL A 455 19.21 -5.61 2.52
C VAL A 455 18.67 -4.35 3.17
N THR A 456 18.31 -4.41 4.46
CA THR A 456 18.00 -3.24 5.27
C THR A 456 18.91 -3.18 6.49
N ALA A 457 19.21 -1.98 6.94
CA ALA A 457 19.99 -1.74 8.14
C ALA A 457 19.44 -0.52 8.89
N THR A 458 19.33 -0.65 10.20
CA THR A 458 19.05 0.44 11.13
C THR A 458 20.13 0.43 12.21
N ASP A 459 20.89 1.52 12.35
CA ASP A 459 21.96 1.68 13.33
C ASP A 459 21.70 2.90 14.20
N ARG A 460 21.69 2.71 15.53
CA ARG A 460 21.41 3.76 16.53
C ARG A 460 22.62 4.06 17.41
N ASP A 461 22.94 5.35 17.53
CA ASP A 461 23.95 5.86 18.47
C ASP A 461 23.30 6.11 19.84
N ILE A 462 23.12 5.04 20.63
CA ILE A 462 22.54 5.08 21.97
C ILE A 462 23.62 5.54 22.95
N THR A 463 23.48 6.76 23.47
CA THR A 463 24.44 7.38 24.40
C THR A 463 23.86 7.59 25.79
N SER A 464 22.61 7.22 26.02
CA SER A 464 21.93 7.36 27.31
C SER A 464 21.25 6.05 27.70
N ASN A 465 21.38 5.65 28.94
CA ASN A 465 20.74 4.46 29.50
C ASN A 465 19.20 4.56 29.48
N SER A 466 18.64 5.77 29.43
CA SER A 466 17.19 5.96 29.28
C SER A 466 16.64 5.44 27.95
N LEU A 467 17.50 5.19 26.97
CA LEU A 467 17.18 4.66 25.65
C LEU A 467 17.65 3.20 25.45
N ASP A 468 18.16 2.53 26.50
CA ASP A 468 18.65 1.14 26.43
C ASP A 468 17.52 0.13 26.07
N PHE A 469 16.27 0.56 26.13
CA PHE A 469 15.13 -0.24 25.66
C PHE A 469 15.03 -0.32 24.14
N LEU A 470 15.79 0.46 23.38
CA LEU A 470 15.86 0.43 21.93
C LEU A 470 16.99 -0.51 21.45
N PRO A 471 16.79 -1.24 20.35
CA PRO A 471 17.87 -1.96 19.67
C PRO A 471 18.98 -1.00 19.21
N THR A 472 20.23 -1.41 19.37
CA THR A 472 21.37 -0.68 18.80
C THR A 472 21.51 -0.88 17.30
N GLY A 473 21.08 -2.04 16.78
CA GLY A 473 21.10 -2.34 15.36
C GLY A 473 20.10 -3.42 14.97
N ALA A 474 19.49 -3.25 13.79
CA ALA A 474 18.57 -4.20 13.19
C ALA A 474 18.84 -4.35 11.70
N TYR A 475 18.96 -5.59 11.23
CA TYR A 475 19.37 -5.91 9.87
C TYR A 475 18.46 -6.97 9.28
N THR A 476 18.08 -6.81 8.00
CA THR A 476 17.44 -7.86 7.23
C THR A 476 18.17 -8.09 5.92
N ALA A 477 18.17 -9.34 5.43
CA ALA A 477 18.69 -9.68 4.13
C ALA A 477 17.87 -10.80 3.50
N GLY A 478 17.54 -10.67 2.22
CA GLY A 478 16.71 -11.66 1.55
C GLY A 478 16.87 -11.72 0.05
N LEU A 479 16.33 -12.79 -0.51
CA LEU A 479 16.26 -13.07 -1.95
C LEU A 479 14.81 -13.36 -2.34
N ASP A 480 14.42 -12.90 -3.52
CA ASP A 480 13.11 -13.18 -4.13
C ASP A 480 13.25 -13.44 -5.61
N GLY A 481 12.26 -14.11 -6.18
CA GLY A 481 12.24 -14.32 -7.62
C GLY A 481 10.92 -14.90 -8.10
N PHE A 482 10.76 -14.84 -9.41
CA PHE A 482 9.67 -15.52 -10.09
C PHE A 482 10.11 -16.04 -11.46
N HIS A 483 9.35 -16.98 -11.97
CA HIS A 483 9.46 -17.49 -13.32
C HIS A 483 8.06 -17.73 -13.90
N ARG A 484 7.78 -17.11 -15.05
CA ARG A 484 6.61 -17.38 -15.88
C ARG A 484 6.97 -18.37 -16.99
N PHE A 485 6.06 -19.29 -17.27
CA PHE A 485 6.24 -20.31 -18.31
C PHE A 485 4.93 -20.54 -19.06
N ASP A 486 5.00 -21.31 -20.16
CA ASP A 486 3.87 -21.57 -21.05
C ASP A 486 3.22 -20.25 -21.54
N ASN A 487 4.04 -19.42 -22.22
CA ASN A 487 3.64 -18.09 -22.72
C ASN A 487 3.03 -17.17 -21.64
N GLY A 488 3.55 -17.26 -20.39
CA GLY A 488 3.08 -16.44 -19.28
C GLY A 488 1.78 -16.92 -18.63
N THR A 489 1.29 -18.11 -18.99
CA THR A 489 0.08 -18.71 -18.42
C THR A 489 0.25 -19.09 -16.96
N TYR A 490 1.41 -19.62 -16.61
CA TYR A 490 1.73 -20.06 -15.25
C TYR A 490 2.90 -19.27 -14.67
N GLN A 491 2.89 -19.12 -13.35
CA GLN A 491 3.96 -18.46 -12.59
C GLN A 491 4.31 -19.25 -11.34
N ILE A 492 5.61 -19.37 -11.09
CA ILE A 492 6.15 -19.78 -9.79
C ILE A 492 6.88 -18.56 -9.22
N SER A 493 6.65 -18.25 -7.96
CA SER A 493 7.35 -17.17 -7.24
C SER A 493 7.66 -17.58 -5.81
N GLY A 494 8.64 -16.92 -5.21
CA GLY A 494 8.97 -17.13 -3.81
C GLY A 494 10.00 -16.14 -3.31
N SER A 495 10.11 -16.06 -2.00
CA SER A 495 11.12 -15.24 -1.32
C SER A 495 11.58 -15.88 -0.02
N VAL A 496 12.77 -15.49 0.42
CA VAL A 496 13.30 -15.77 1.75
C VAL A 496 13.95 -14.50 2.27
N LEU A 497 13.65 -14.15 3.53
CA LEU A 497 14.22 -13.00 4.23
C LEU A 497 14.62 -13.43 5.63
N GLY A 498 15.88 -13.18 6.01
CA GLY A 498 16.39 -13.34 7.36
C GLY A 498 16.46 -12.01 8.08
N SER A 499 16.31 -12.02 9.40
CA SER A 499 16.45 -10.84 10.26
C SER A 499 17.39 -11.11 11.43
N THR A 500 18.02 -10.04 11.91
CA THR A 500 18.83 -10.03 13.14
C THR A 500 18.70 -8.66 13.82
N VAL A 501 18.26 -8.68 15.07
CA VAL A 501 18.17 -7.48 15.92
C VAL A 501 19.16 -7.62 17.07
N ARG A 502 19.91 -6.55 17.37
CA ARG A 502 20.90 -6.50 18.45
C ARG A 502 20.59 -5.33 19.37
N GLY A 503 20.82 -5.53 20.66
CA GLY A 503 20.60 -4.49 21.66
C GLY A 503 21.03 -4.90 23.05
N SER A 504 20.67 -4.10 24.04
CA SER A 504 20.79 -4.43 25.44
C SER A 504 19.90 -5.65 25.78
N GLU A 505 20.12 -6.28 26.92
CA GLU A 505 19.22 -7.29 27.48
C GLU A 505 17.80 -6.77 27.62
N GLN A 506 17.63 -5.49 28.00
CA GLN A 506 16.34 -4.83 28.11
C GLN A 506 15.64 -4.73 26.73
N ALA A 507 16.33 -4.26 25.70
CA ALA A 507 15.77 -4.12 24.36
C ALA A 507 15.28 -5.47 23.80
N ILE A 508 16.13 -6.49 23.87
CA ILE A 508 15.79 -7.82 23.34
C ILE A 508 14.72 -8.52 24.19
N SER A 509 14.70 -8.28 25.51
CA SER A 509 13.63 -8.76 26.39
C SER A 509 12.26 -8.16 26.02
N LEU A 510 12.21 -6.86 25.70
CA LEU A 510 10.99 -6.19 25.26
C LEU A 510 10.47 -6.74 23.93
N ILE A 511 11.36 -6.98 22.94
CA ILE A 511 10.99 -7.60 21.67
C ILE A 511 10.43 -9.00 21.89
N GLN A 512 11.12 -9.86 22.68
CA GLN A 512 10.62 -11.19 22.97
C GLN A 512 9.21 -11.21 23.59
N ARG A 513 8.85 -10.17 24.34
CA ARG A 513 7.54 -10.02 25.02
C ARG A 513 6.53 -9.21 24.22
N SER A 514 6.92 -8.60 23.09
CA SER A 514 6.04 -7.78 22.27
C SER A 514 4.92 -8.60 21.62
N PRO A 515 3.85 -7.93 21.15
CA PRO A 515 2.71 -8.59 20.49
C PRO A 515 3.10 -9.47 19.30
N GLY A 516 4.17 -9.15 18.63
CA GLY A 516 4.68 -9.95 17.50
C GLY A 516 5.24 -11.32 17.89
N HIS A 517 5.69 -11.49 19.14
CA HIS A 517 6.49 -12.64 19.55
C HIS A 517 5.92 -13.46 20.71
N TYR A 518 5.62 -12.83 21.85
CA TYR A 518 5.08 -13.47 23.07
C TYR A 518 5.84 -14.74 23.51
N PHE A 519 7.18 -14.68 23.63
CA PHE A 519 8.03 -15.82 24.05
C PHE A 519 7.76 -16.27 25.49
N GLN A 520 7.16 -15.40 26.31
CA GLN A 520 6.79 -15.69 27.69
C GLN A 520 5.55 -16.57 27.85
N ARG A 521 4.88 -16.98 26.76
CA ARG A 521 3.68 -17.82 26.81
C ARG A 521 3.94 -19.11 27.59
N PRO A 522 3.15 -19.42 28.65
CA PRO A 522 3.41 -20.55 29.53
C PRO A 522 3.12 -21.91 28.85
N ASP A 523 2.31 -21.94 27.81
CA ASP A 523 1.88 -23.16 27.11
C ASP A 523 2.69 -23.44 25.82
N ALA A 524 3.67 -22.60 25.50
CA ALA A 524 4.50 -22.72 24.28
C ALA A 524 5.89 -23.30 24.63
N SER A 525 5.98 -24.58 24.96
CA SER A 525 7.23 -25.24 25.38
C SER A 525 8.37 -25.23 24.35
N TYR A 526 8.08 -24.88 23.09
CA TYR A 526 9.04 -24.71 21.98
C TYR A 526 9.64 -23.31 21.90
N LEU A 527 9.06 -22.33 22.63
CA LEU A 527 9.58 -20.98 22.79
C LEU A 527 10.31 -20.89 24.14
N THR A 528 11.39 -20.13 24.17
CA THR A 528 12.12 -19.86 25.41
C THR A 528 12.35 -18.36 25.52
N TYR A 529 11.67 -17.74 26.50
CA TYR A 529 11.99 -16.39 26.92
C TYR A 529 13.33 -16.39 27.68
N ASP A 530 14.25 -15.56 27.24
CA ASP A 530 15.59 -15.42 27.82
C ASP A 530 15.88 -13.93 28.03
N SER A 531 15.84 -13.49 29.30
CA SER A 531 16.05 -12.10 29.68
C SER A 531 17.49 -11.60 29.54
N THR A 532 18.44 -12.51 29.33
CA THR A 532 19.89 -12.19 29.16
C THR A 532 20.31 -12.11 27.69
N ARG A 533 19.36 -12.33 26.79
CA ARG A 533 19.62 -12.32 25.34
C ARG A 533 19.87 -10.90 24.85
N THR A 534 20.92 -10.73 24.04
CA THR A 534 21.29 -9.46 23.39
C THR A 534 21.14 -9.50 21.87
N ILE A 535 20.73 -10.62 21.31
CA ILE A 535 20.50 -10.82 19.87
C ILE A 535 19.25 -11.68 19.69
N LEU A 536 18.36 -11.26 18.79
CA LEU A 536 17.23 -12.05 18.29
C LEU A 536 17.35 -12.18 16.78
N GLY A 537 17.03 -13.35 16.22
CA GLY A 537 17.07 -13.57 14.79
C GLY A 537 16.09 -14.63 14.33
N GLY A 538 15.67 -14.50 13.08
CA GLY A 538 14.71 -15.40 12.46
C GLY A 538 14.64 -15.26 10.96
N TYR A 539 13.61 -15.89 10.37
CA TYR A 539 13.39 -15.88 8.92
C TYR A 539 11.91 -15.95 8.57
N VAL A 540 11.58 -15.42 7.40
CA VAL A 540 10.34 -15.70 6.66
C VAL A 540 10.68 -16.27 5.29
N ALA A 541 9.94 -17.28 4.86
CA ALA A 541 10.05 -17.88 3.53
C ALA A 541 8.66 -18.12 2.97
N ASN A 542 8.43 -17.75 1.72
CA ASN A 542 7.19 -18.04 1.00
C ASN A 542 7.45 -18.70 -0.35
N ALA A 543 6.47 -19.45 -0.83
CA ALA A 543 6.44 -20.02 -2.16
C ALA A 543 5.01 -20.03 -2.69
N GLN A 544 4.86 -19.74 -3.96
CA GLN A 544 3.56 -19.69 -4.64
C GLN A 544 3.68 -20.27 -6.04
N MET A 545 2.65 -21.01 -6.45
CA MET A 545 2.42 -21.43 -7.82
C MET A 545 1.02 -20.99 -8.25
N ALA A 546 0.92 -20.35 -9.41
CA ALA A 546 -0.33 -19.80 -9.88
C ALA A 546 -0.51 -19.98 -11.39
N LYS A 547 -1.76 -20.14 -11.83
CA LYS A 547 -2.18 -19.88 -13.21
C LYS A 547 -2.66 -18.44 -13.30
N VAL A 548 -1.87 -17.58 -13.94
CA VAL A 548 -2.10 -16.14 -14.00
C VAL A 548 -2.70 -15.65 -15.31
N GLY A 549 -2.67 -16.48 -16.37
CA GLY A 549 -3.17 -16.13 -17.70
C GLY A 549 -3.92 -17.26 -18.40
N GLY A 550 -4.50 -17.00 -19.58
CA GLY A 550 -5.13 -17.98 -20.46
C GLY A 550 -6.47 -18.55 -19.99
N GLY A 551 -7.51 -18.41 -20.83
CA GLY A 551 -8.87 -18.90 -20.58
C GLY A 551 -9.57 -18.23 -19.40
N HIS A 552 -10.59 -18.87 -18.84
CA HIS A 552 -11.44 -18.32 -17.77
C HIS A 552 -10.97 -18.67 -16.37
N TRP A 553 -10.24 -19.77 -16.19
CA TRP A 553 -9.85 -20.27 -14.88
C TRP A 553 -8.49 -19.74 -14.43
N ARG A 554 -8.43 -19.30 -13.19
CA ARG A 554 -7.21 -18.95 -12.46
C ARG A 554 -7.15 -19.75 -11.17
N TRP A 555 -5.95 -20.09 -10.70
CA TRP A 555 -5.76 -20.72 -9.42
C TRP A 555 -4.41 -20.31 -8.82
N THR A 556 -4.35 -20.33 -7.49
CA THR A 556 -3.14 -20.07 -6.73
C THR A 556 -3.02 -21.08 -5.61
N LEU A 557 -1.83 -21.65 -5.45
CA LEU A 557 -1.42 -22.43 -4.28
C LEU A 557 -0.25 -21.69 -3.64
N ALA A 558 -0.32 -21.46 -2.33
CA ALA A 558 0.69 -20.71 -1.61
C ALA A 558 0.99 -21.31 -0.25
N GLY A 559 2.24 -21.12 0.21
CA GLY A 559 2.70 -21.50 1.53
C GLY A 559 3.71 -20.49 2.07
N GLN A 560 3.67 -20.26 3.38
CA GLN A 560 4.62 -19.39 4.09
C GLN A 560 5.04 -20.01 5.41
N ALA A 561 6.33 -19.84 5.76
CA ALA A 561 6.87 -20.11 7.08
C ALA A 561 7.52 -18.86 7.64
N ARG A 562 7.06 -18.39 8.81
CA ARG A 562 7.61 -17.23 9.52
C ARG A 562 8.02 -17.67 10.92
N SER A 563 9.32 -17.72 11.18
CA SER A 563 9.87 -18.23 12.44
C SER A 563 9.57 -17.31 13.62
N PRO A 564 9.52 -17.85 14.87
CA PRO A 564 9.17 -17.06 16.06
C PRO A 564 10.11 -15.87 16.33
N GLY A 565 11.40 -15.99 16.01
CA GLY A 565 12.39 -14.94 16.27
C GLY A 565 12.60 -13.97 15.11
N PHE A 566 11.80 -14.04 14.05
CA PHE A 566 11.86 -13.09 12.95
C PHE A 566 11.35 -11.72 13.41
N ASP A 567 12.10 -10.65 13.20
CA ASP A 567 11.70 -9.27 13.49
C ASP A 567 12.32 -8.32 12.46
N MET A 568 11.50 -7.45 11.90
CA MET A 568 11.92 -6.41 10.94
C MET A 568 11.37 -5.02 11.28
N ASN A 569 10.75 -4.82 12.45
CA ASN A 569 9.98 -3.62 12.80
C ASN A 569 10.81 -2.36 13.01
N ASP A 570 12.14 -2.44 13.07
CA ASP A 570 13.01 -1.26 13.12
C ASP A 570 13.05 -0.49 11.80
N MET A 571 12.96 -1.19 10.66
CA MET A 571 12.94 -0.60 9.31
C MET A 571 11.70 -0.97 8.51
N GLY A 572 11.12 -2.12 8.81
CA GLY A 572 9.95 -2.68 8.13
C GLY A 572 8.67 -2.55 8.94
N PHE A 573 7.66 -3.29 8.50
CA PHE A 573 6.39 -3.45 9.19
C PHE A 573 5.99 -4.91 9.21
N GLU A 574 5.74 -5.46 10.41
CA GLU A 574 5.10 -6.76 10.63
C GLU A 574 4.28 -6.73 11.90
N GLN A 575 3.24 -7.54 11.96
CA GLN A 575 2.37 -7.62 13.13
C GLN A 575 2.60 -8.90 13.95
N SER A 576 2.89 -10.04 13.32
CA SER A 576 2.90 -11.32 14.02
C SER A 576 3.87 -12.32 13.40
N THR A 577 4.49 -13.13 14.24
CA THR A 577 5.43 -14.21 13.90
C THR A 577 4.91 -15.57 14.34
N ASP A 578 5.74 -16.61 14.24
CA ASP A 578 5.39 -17.98 14.62
C ASP A 578 4.24 -18.56 13.77
N TRP A 579 4.35 -18.44 12.44
CA TRP A 579 3.34 -18.91 11.50
C TRP A 579 3.87 -19.89 10.47
N LEU A 580 3.13 -20.98 10.29
CA LEU A 580 3.15 -21.86 9.12
C LEU A 580 1.79 -21.73 8.45
N VAL A 581 1.70 -21.18 7.25
CA VAL A 581 0.44 -20.90 6.57
C VAL A 581 0.43 -21.57 5.21
N GLU A 582 -0.72 -22.11 4.84
CA GLU A 582 -1.03 -22.59 3.49
C GLU A 582 -2.37 -22.08 3.04
N GLY A 583 -2.59 -22.05 1.73
CA GLY A 583 -3.89 -21.73 1.17
C GLY A 583 -3.98 -21.93 -0.33
N ALA A 584 -5.23 -22.03 -0.79
CA ALA A 584 -5.58 -22.24 -2.18
C ALA A 584 -6.70 -21.31 -2.63
N LEU A 585 -6.58 -20.82 -3.85
CA LEU A 585 -7.59 -20.00 -4.53
C LEU A 585 -7.98 -20.66 -5.86
N LEU A 586 -9.27 -20.60 -6.19
CA LEU A 586 -9.80 -20.95 -7.51
C LEU A 586 -10.75 -19.87 -7.97
N SER A 587 -10.47 -19.24 -9.11
CA SER A 587 -11.29 -18.18 -9.69
C SER A 587 -11.77 -18.53 -11.09
N TYR A 588 -12.98 -18.10 -11.40
CA TYR A 588 -13.54 -18.09 -12.74
C TYR A 588 -13.80 -16.65 -13.17
N LEU A 589 -13.31 -16.25 -14.33
CA LEU A 589 -13.42 -14.90 -14.89
C LEU A 589 -14.17 -14.95 -16.21
N ASN A 590 -15.15 -14.07 -16.39
CA ASN A 590 -15.86 -13.91 -17.65
C ASN A 590 -15.89 -12.44 -18.08
N PHE A 591 -15.23 -12.13 -19.17
CA PHE A 591 -15.12 -10.78 -19.73
C PHE A 591 -16.01 -10.59 -20.98
N GLN A 592 -16.83 -11.59 -21.33
CA GLN A 592 -17.71 -11.47 -22.51
C GLN A 592 -19.06 -10.89 -22.08
N PRO A 593 -19.49 -9.76 -22.68
CA PRO A 593 -20.78 -9.16 -22.40
C PRO A 593 -21.94 -10.13 -22.69
N GLY A 594 -22.83 -10.24 -21.70
CA GLY A 594 -24.05 -11.01 -21.78
C GLY A 594 -25.29 -10.11 -21.90
N ARG A 595 -26.48 -10.70 -21.67
CA ARG A 595 -27.77 -9.96 -21.78
C ARG A 595 -27.91 -8.87 -20.69
N HIS A 596 -27.33 -9.06 -19.50
CA HIS A 596 -27.49 -8.17 -18.35
C HIS A 596 -26.17 -7.76 -17.71
N LEU A 597 -25.16 -8.63 -17.76
CA LEU A 597 -23.84 -8.44 -17.21
C LEU A 597 -22.85 -8.15 -18.33
N ARG A 598 -21.97 -7.19 -18.11
CA ARG A 598 -20.83 -6.92 -18.96
C ARG A 598 -19.72 -7.92 -18.69
N ASP A 599 -19.38 -8.09 -17.44
CA ASP A 599 -18.41 -9.07 -16.97
C ASP A 599 -18.79 -9.55 -15.56
N TRP A 600 -18.17 -10.66 -15.13
CA TRP A 600 -18.32 -11.18 -13.78
C TRP A 600 -17.20 -12.13 -13.42
N ASN A 601 -16.94 -12.25 -12.13
CA ASN A 601 -15.99 -13.19 -11.58
C ASN A 601 -16.52 -13.87 -10.32
N ALA A 602 -15.99 -15.06 -10.03
CA ALA A 602 -16.26 -15.80 -8.81
C ALA A 602 -14.98 -16.46 -8.33
N THR A 603 -14.64 -16.28 -7.08
CA THR A 603 -13.45 -16.86 -6.43
C THR A 603 -13.88 -17.61 -5.19
N VAL A 604 -13.39 -18.84 -5.04
CA VAL A 604 -13.44 -19.60 -3.79
C VAL A 604 -12.00 -19.80 -3.29
N GLY A 605 -11.82 -19.79 -1.99
CA GLY A 605 -10.52 -20.04 -1.39
C GLY A 605 -10.63 -20.64 -0.01
N GLU A 606 -9.53 -21.20 0.43
CA GLU A 606 -9.35 -21.72 1.77
C GLU A 606 -7.97 -21.35 2.30
N TRP A 607 -7.83 -21.36 3.62
CA TRP A 607 -6.57 -21.16 4.32
C TRP A 607 -6.49 -21.98 5.59
N SER A 608 -5.27 -22.31 5.96
CA SER A 608 -4.97 -22.87 7.28
C SER A 608 -3.60 -22.39 7.78
N GLY A 609 -3.52 -22.16 9.09
CA GLY A 609 -2.31 -21.65 9.74
C GLY A 609 -2.05 -22.33 11.07
N TRP A 610 -0.76 -22.59 11.34
CA TRP A 610 -0.28 -23.23 12.56
C TRP A 610 0.88 -22.45 13.16
N SER A 611 1.11 -22.61 14.46
CA SER A 611 2.37 -22.23 15.11
C SER A 611 3.50 -23.22 14.76
N PHE A 612 4.74 -22.86 15.00
CA PHE A 612 5.88 -23.79 14.91
C PHE A 612 5.79 -24.94 15.95
N GLY A 613 4.98 -24.76 16.99
CA GLY A 613 4.63 -25.82 17.92
C GLY A 613 3.57 -26.81 17.41
N GLY A 614 2.99 -26.55 16.23
CA GLY A 614 1.97 -27.40 15.62
C GLY A 614 0.54 -27.14 16.08
N GLU A 615 0.28 -26.06 16.83
CA GLU A 615 -1.07 -25.62 17.20
C GLU A 615 -1.73 -24.91 16.02
N ARG A 616 -2.96 -25.30 15.70
CA ARG A 616 -3.74 -24.64 14.64
C ARG A 616 -4.26 -23.29 15.14
N ARG A 617 -3.71 -22.21 14.57
CA ARG A 617 -4.01 -20.83 14.92
C ARG A 617 -5.14 -20.22 14.10
N SER A 618 -5.32 -20.67 12.85
CA SER A 618 -6.36 -20.19 11.95
C SER A 618 -6.73 -21.26 10.93
N THR A 619 -7.98 -21.27 10.48
CA THR A 619 -8.44 -22.04 9.32
C THR A 619 -9.81 -21.52 8.88
N GLY A 620 -10.05 -21.46 7.58
CA GLY A 620 -11.32 -20.99 7.04
C GLY A 620 -11.45 -21.15 5.55
N ALA A 621 -12.57 -20.67 5.04
CA ALA A 621 -12.87 -20.64 3.62
C ALA A 621 -13.66 -19.37 3.27
N PHE A 622 -13.59 -18.95 2.01
CA PHE A 622 -14.33 -17.79 1.54
C PHE A 622 -14.81 -17.95 0.11
N PHE A 623 -15.80 -17.13 -0.21
CA PHE A 623 -16.30 -16.88 -1.55
C PHE A 623 -16.31 -15.37 -1.81
N ASN A 624 -15.77 -14.96 -2.97
CA ASN A 624 -15.89 -13.60 -3.49
C ASN A 624 -16.52 -13.65 -4.87
N GLY A 625 -17.51 -12.78 -5.12
CA GLY A 625 -18.17 -12.65 -6.43
C GLY A 625 -18.27 -11.18 -6.82
N GLY A 626 -17.82 -10.84 -8.04
CA GLY A 626 -17.94 -9.51 -8.63
C GLY A 626 -18.78 -9.54 -9.89
N VAL A 627 -19.60 -8.51 -10.11
CA VAL A 627 -20.37 -8.31 -11.33
C VAL A 627 -20.35 -6.85 -11.77
N ASP A 628 -20.17 -6.62 -13.07
CA ASP A 628 -20.42 -5.34 -13.72
C ASP A 628 -21.61 -5.43 -14.65
N PHE A 629 -22.60 -4.58 -14.42
CA PHE A 629 -23.82 -4.52 -15.22
C PHE A 629 -23.61 -3.66 -16.49
N LEU A 630 -24.45 -3.91 -17.52
CA LEU A 630 -24.43 -3.12 -18.76
C LEU A 630 -24.71 -1.63 -18.56
N ASN A 631 -25.36 -1.24 -17.47
CA ASN A 631 -25.61 0.16 -17.10
C ASN A 631 -24.44 0.81 -16.31
N ASN A 632 -23.27 0.14 -16.23
CA ASN A 632 -22.08 0.54 -15.48
C ASN A 632 -22.26 0.65 -13.96
N TRP A 633 -23.26 -0.04 -13.41
CA TRP A 633 -23.29 -0.34 -12.00
C TRP A 633 -22.41 -1.56 -11.73
N GLY A 634 -21.80 -1.62 -10.56
CA GLY A 634 -21.01 -2.76 -10.11
C GLY A 634 -21.51 -3.27 -8.76
N ALA A 635 -21.31 -4.55 -8.49
CA ALA A 635 -21.54 -5.14 -7.18
C ALA A 635 -20.46 -6.17 -6.86
N LEU A 636 -19.99 -6.16 -5.61
CA LEU A 636 -19.06 -7.12 -5.04
C LEU A 636 -19.66 -7.73 -3.78
N VAL A 637 -19.66 -9.06 -3.70
CA VAL A 637 -20.11 -9.83 -2.54
C VAL A 637 -18.94 -10.64 -2.02
N SER A 638 -18.72 -10.64 -0.71
CA SER A 638 -17.75 -11.51 -0.04
C SER A 638 -18.44 -12.24 1.11
N VAL A 639 -18.17 -13.52 1.24
CA VAL A 639 -18.62 -14.35 2.36
C VAL A 639 -17.44 -15.15 2.85
N SER A 640 -17.15 -15.09 4.16
CA SER A 640 -16.09 -15.88 4.77
C SER A 640 -16.60 -16.64 6.00
N ARG A 641 -15.99 -17.79 6.24
CA ARG A 641 -16.20 -18.58 7.44
C ARG A 641 -14.85 -18.99 8.01
N GLN A 642 -14.54 -18.47 9.18
CA GLN A 642 -13.43 -18.90 10.00
C GLN A 642 -13.92 -19.92 11.00
N PHE A 643 -13.17 -21.02 11.17
CA PHE A 643 -13.50 -22.05 12.13
C PHE A 643 -12.79 -21.80 13.45
N SER A 644 -13.28 -22.40 14.53
CA SER A 644 -12.66 -22.31 15.86
C SER A 644 -11.20 -22.80 15.83
N ALA A 645 -10.31 -21.99 16.37
CA ALA A 645 -8.85 -22.22 16.41
C ALA A 645 -8.27 -21.74 17.76
N LEU A 646 -6.95 -21.70 17.90
CA LEU A 646 -6.26 -21.23 19.08
C LEU A 646 -5.56 -19.89 18.77
N SER A 647 -6.02 -18.78 19.35
CA SER A 647 -5.28 -17.51 19.27
C SER A 647 -4.13 -17.53 20.28
N THR A 648 -2.94 -17.19 19.82
CA THR A 648 -1.73 -17.01 20.64
C THR A 648 -1.58 -15.58 21.13
N ASP A 649 -2.44 -14.66 20.66
CA ASP A 649 -2.35 -13.21 20.84
C ASP A 649 -3.43 -12.67 21.77
N ALA A 650 -4.59 -13.37 21.91
CA ALA A 650 -5.75 -12.88 22.62
C ALA A 650 -5.48 -12.60 24.11
N LEU A 651 -4.58 -13.34 24.74
CA LEU A 651 -4.19 -13.16 26.13
C LEU A 651 -2.88 -12.36 26.31
N ARG A 652 -2.40 -11.69 25.24
CA ARG A 652 -1.24 -10.80 25.27
C ARG A 652 -0.02 -11.36 26.01
N GLY A 653 0.36 -12.59 25.66
CA GLY A 653 1.49 -13.33 26.30
C GLY A 653 1.09 -14.35 27.33
N GLY A 654 -0.20 -14.55 27.56
CA GLY A 654 -0.77 -15.67 28.30
C GLY A 654 -0.89 -16.95 27.45
N PRO A 655 -1.52 -18.00 27.97
CA PRO A 655 -1.74 -19.24 27.23
C PRO A 655 -2.64 -19.02 26.00
N ALA A 656 -2.56 -19.89 25.01
CA ALA A 656 -3.41 -19.79 23.82
C ALA A 656 -4.90 -19.91 24.19
N LEU A 657 -5.70 -18.97 23.71
CA LEU A 657 -7.15 -18.93 23.91
C LEU A 657 -7.88 -19.51 22.70
N ARG A 658 -8.80 -20.42 22.93
CA ARG A 658 -9.66 -20.92 21.86
C ARG A 658 -10.65 -19.86 21.40
N THR A 659 -10.56 -19.46 20.12
CA THR A 659 -11.50 -18.49 19.52
C THR A 659 -12.74 -19.18 19.00
N PRO A 660 -13.92 -18.53 19.05
CA PRO A 660 -15.14 -19.00 18.42
C PRO A 660 -15.03 -19.05 16.90
N ALA A 661 -15.91 -19.78 16.24
CA ALA A 661 -16.05 -19.69 14.80
C ALA A 661 -16.81 -18.41 14.40
N ARG A 662 -16.31 -17.69 13.40
CA ARG A 662 -16.82 -16.40 12.92
C ARG A 662 -17.26 -16.50 11.45
N SER A 663 -18.38 -15.89 11.12
CA SER A 663 -18.80 -15.68 9.73
C SER A 663 -18.78 -14.20 9.45
N GLU A 664 -18.40 -13.86 8.23
CA GLU A 664 -18.42 -12.48 7.74
C GLU A 664 -19.08 -12.44 6.37
N PHE A 665 -19.89 -11.44 6.16
CA PHE A 665 -20.56 -11.12 4.91
C PHE A 665 -20.27 -9.67 4.57
N SER A 666 -19.85 -9.38 3.35
CA SER A 666 -19.72 -8.01 2.86
C SER A 666 -20.36 -7.82 1.49
N LEU A 667 -20.89 -6.62 1.28
CA LEU A 667 -21.51 -6.17 0.04
C LEU A 667 -21.00 -4.77 -0.28
N ASN A 668 -20.57 -4.58 -1.52
CA ASN A 668 -20.27 -3.26 -2.06
C ASN A 668 -21.05 -3.08 -3.36
N ILE A 669 -21.75 -1.95 -3.49
CA ILE A 669 -22.49 -1.58 -4.72
C ILE A 669 -22.01 -0.19 -5.11
N ASN A 670 -21.67 -0.01 -6.38
CA ASN A 670 -21.30 1.28 -6.96
C ASN A 670 -22.18 1.61 -8.17
N THR A 671 -22.51 2.91 -8.28
CA THR A 671 -23.29 3.42 -9.42
C THR A 671 -22.37 3.85 -10.56
N ASP A 672 -22.97 4.22 -11.70
CA ASP A 672 -22.24 4.73 -12.87
C ASP A 672 -21.49 6.04 -12.55
N THR A 673 -20.17 5.98 -12.45
CA THR A 673 -19.29 7.12 -12.14
C THR A 673 -19.21 8.18 -13.25
N ARG A 674 -19.77 7.94 -14.45
CA ARG A 674 -19.87 8.92 -15.53
C ARG A 674 -20.94 9.98 -15.25
N ARG A 675 -21.88 9.71 -14.34
CA ARG A 675 -22.94 10.63 -13.99
C ARG A 675 -22.42 11.78 -13.14
N PRO A 676 -23.03 12.99 -13.27
CA PRO A 676 -22.67 14.12 -12.38
C PRO A 676 -22.88 13.81 -10.90
N VAL A 677 -23.78 12.89 -10.60
CA VAL A 677 -24.00 12.35 -9.26
C VAL A 677 -23.76 10.85 -9.32
N SER A 678 -22.81 10.37 -8.54
CA SER A 678 -22.51 8.95 -8.38
C SER A 678 -22.33 8.62 -6.91
N GLY A 679 -22.50 7.37 -6.55
CA GLY A 679 -22.34 6.93 -5.18
C GLY A 679 -22.01 5.45 -5.08
N SER A 680 -21.59 5.05 -3.91
CA SER A 680 -21.44 3.66 -3.53
C SER A 680 -22.00 3.41 -2.14
N ILE A 681 -22.27 2.16 -1.83
CA ILE A 681 -22.57 1.70 -0.49
C ILE A 681 -21.75 0.43 -0.23
N GLY A 682 -20.88 0.52 0.78
CA GLY A 682 -20.21 -0.62 1.39
C GLY A 682 -20.95 -1.04 2.66
N SER A 683 -21.03 -2.33 2.92
CA SER A 683 -21.54 -2.86 4.19
C SER A 683 -20.82 -4.15 4.53
N SER A 684 -20.45 -4.34 5.78
CA SER A 684 -19.97 -5.61 6.32
C SER A 684 -20.75 -6.01 7.56
N TYR A 685 -20.92 -7.32 7.76
CA TYR A 685 -21.53 -7.92 8.92
C TYR A 685 -20.75 -9.14 9.36
N SER A 686 -20.26 -9.10 10.60
CA SER A 686 -19.55 -10.21 11.23
C SER A 686 -20.38 -10.77 12.39
N TYR A 687 -20.35 -12.10 12.57
CA TYR A 687 -21.14 -12.77 13.57
C TYR A 687 -20.45 -14.04 14.11
N GLU A 688 -20.52 -14.23 15.45
CA GLU A 688 -20.10 -15.43 16.16
C GLU A 688 -21.31 -16.04 16.90
N SER A 689 -21.78 -17.19 16.44
CA SER A 689 -22.97 -17.84 17.00
C SER A 689 -22.80 -18.33 18.45
N ALA A 690 -21.57 -18.62 18.87
CA ALA A 690 -21.27 -19.13 20.21
C ALA A 690 -21.26 -18.03 21.28
N THR A 691 -21.00 -16.79 20.92
CA THR A 691 -20.84 -15.66 21.84
C THR A 691 -21.92 -14.61 21.69
N GLY A 692 -22.59 -14.56 20.54
CA GLY A 692 -23.47 -13.46 20.16
C GLY A 692 -22.73 -12.19 19.70
N MET A 693 -21.40 -12.26 19.52
CA MET A 693 -20.62 -11.17 18.94
C MET A 693 -21.19 -10.81 17.57
N ARG A 694 -21.33 -9.53 17.32
CA ARG A 694 -21.74 -8.96 16.03
C ARG A 694 -21.05 -7.62 15.79
N SER A 695 -20.57 -7.43 14.59
CA SER A 695 -20.09 -6.14 14.11
C SER A 695 -20.79 -5.81 12.79
N THR A 696 -21.22 -4.57 12.65
CA THR A 696 -21.86 -4.07 11.42
C THR A 696 -21.16 -2.78 11.04
N ASP A 697 -20.68 -2.71 9.80
CA ASP A 697 -20.11 -1.51 9.23
C ASP A 697 -20.93 -1.11 8.01
N VAL A 698 -21.21 0.20 7.87
CA VAL A 698 -21.93 0.77 6.73
C VAL A 698 -21.23 2.04 6.28
N SER A 699 -20.75 2.04 5.04
CA SER A 699 -19.96 3.12 4.45
C SER A 699 -20.55 3.58 3.10
N PRO A 700 -21.66 4.36 3.09
CA PRO A 700 -22.14 4.99 1.88
C PRO A 700 -21.20 6.11 1.45
N SER A 701 -21.08 6.34 0.15
CA SER A 701 -20.39 7.50 -0.39
C SER A 701 -21.20 8.16 -1.49
N LEU A 702 -21.10 9.48 -1.58
CA LEU A 702 -21.74 10.31 -2.60
C LEU A 702 -20.69 11.25 -3.19
N SER A 703 -20.56 11.23 -4.51
CA SER A 703 -19.76 12.21 -5.27
C SER A 703 -20.66 13.03 -6.18
N VAL A 704 -20.51 14.34 -6.13
CA VAL A 704 -21.29 15.31 -6.93
C VAL A 704 -20.32 16.19 -7.70
N ARG A 705 -20.46 16.23 -9.04
CA ARG A 705 -19.68 17.05 -9.97
C ARG A 705 -20.60 18.05 -10.68
N PRO A 706 -20.83 19.23 -10.09
CA PRO A 706 -21.72 20.24 -10.67
C PRO A 706 -21.18 20.81 -11.99
N SER A 707 -19.87 20.75 -12.18
CA SER A 707 -19.19 21.18 -13.41
C SER A 707 -17.88 20.40 -13.57
N GLY A 708 -17.22 20.51 -14.73
CA GLY A 708 -15.90 19.94 -14.96
C GLY A 708 -14.78 20.54 -14.09
N ARG A 709 -15.03 21.56 -13.26
CA ARG A 709 -14.07 22.24 -12.37
C ARG A 709 -14.30 21.93 -10.90
N MET A 710 -15.44 21.35 -10.55
CA MET A 710 -15.87 21.18 -9.16
C MET A 710 -16.21 19.73 -8.88
N GLU A 711 -15.72 19.22 -7.77
CA GLU A 711 -16.10 17.93 -7.24
C GLU A 711 -16.25 18.00 -5.72
N PHE A 712 -17.35 17.48 -5.22
CA PHE A 712 -17.62 17.29 -3.80
C PHE A 712 -17.85 15.83 -3.53
N SER A 713 -17.25 15.30 -2.48
CA SER A 713 -17.55 13.95 -2.00
C SER A 713 -17.85 13.95 -0.52
N LEU A 714 -18.79 13.11 -0.14
CA LEU A 714 -19.20 12.89 1.24
C LEU A 714 -19.29 11.37 1.46
N GLY A 715 -18.59 10.88 2.48
CA GLY A 715 -18.54 9.45 2.81
C GLY A 715 -18.60 9.27 4.33
N PRO A 716 -19.81 9.06 4.92
CA PRO A 716 -19.89 8.59 6.29
C PRO A 716 -19.42 7.12 6.38
N ASP A 717 -18.76 6.81 7.48
CA ASP A 717 -18.42 5.44 7.89
C ASP A 717 -18.99 5.23 9.30
N ILE A 718 -19.88 4.26 9.44
CA ILE A 718 -20.61 4.02 10.69
C ILE A 718 -20.41 2.56 11.07
N SER A 719 -19.85 2.33 12.25
CA SER A 719 -19.57 1.00 12.78
C SER A 719 -20.28 0.81 14.12
N TRP A 720 -20.94 -0.32 14.28
CA TRP A 720 -21.51 -0.83 15.53
C TRP A 720 -20.83 -2.15 15.86
N ASN A 721 -20.18 -2.21 17.02
CA ASN A 721 -19.49 -3.41 17.50
C ASN A 721 -20.03 -3.82 18.87
N HIS A 722 -20.66 -4.99 18.92
CA HIS A 722 -21.07 -5.66 20.13
C HIS A 722 -20.20 -6.90 20.31
N ASN A 723 -19.21 -6.82 21.20
CA ASN A 723 -18.25 -7.89 21.44
C ASN A 723 -18.28 -8.35 22.89
N PRO A 724 -18.84 -9.52 23.21
CA PRO A 724 -18.95 -10.02 24.60
C PRO A 724 -17.62 -10.37 25.27
N TRP A 725 -16.51 -10.41 24.53
CA TRP A 725 -15.21 -10.87 25.03
C TRP A 725 -14.05 -10.00 24.52
N GLN A 726 -14.20 -8.68 24.66
CA GLN A 726 -13.11 -7.74 24.40
C GLN A 726 -12.10 -7.77 25.54
N TYR A 727 -10.80 -7.88 25.19
CA TYR A 727 -9.72 -7.80 26.18
C TYR A 727 -9.71 -6.45 26.92
N VAL A 728 -9.55 -6.49 28.24
CA VAL A 728 -9.50 -5.31 29.11
C VAL A 728 -8.12 -5.14 29.73
N ALA A 729 -7.70 -6.09 30.57
CA ALA A 729 -6.44 -5.98 31.29
C ALA A 729 -5.84 -7.36 31.63
N GLN A 730 -4.59 -7.35 32.05
CA GLN A 730 -3.88 -8.46 32.67
C GLN A 730 -3.39 -8.00 34.04
N GLU A 731 -3.82 -8.70 35.09
CA GLU A 731 -3.49 -8.37 36.45
C GLU A 731 -2.92 -9.57 37.21
N SER A 732 -2.03 -9.32 38.17
CA SER A 732 -1.43 -10.37 39.01
C SER A 732 -2.00 -10.30 40.42
N ALA A 733 -2.66 -11.37 40.82
CA ALA A 733 -3.22 -11.50 42.16
C ALA A 733 -3.15 -12.95 42.66
N LEU A 734 -3.09 -13.16 43.96
CA LEU A 734 -3.07 -14.47 44.60
C LEU A 734 -2.03 -15.45 44.03
N GLY A 735 -0.87 -14.93 43.56
CA GLY A 735 0.22 -15.74 42.97
C GLY A 735 -0.03 -16.24 41.56
N SER A 736 -1.06 -15.76 40.89
CA SER A 736 -1.39 -16.10 39.49
C SER A 736 -1.70 -14.85 38.65
N THR A 737 -1.61 -15.00 37.32
CA THR A 737 -1.98 -13.96 36.37
C THR A 737 -3.41 -14.17 35.91
N HIS A 738 -4.21 -13.10 35.97
CA HIS A 738 -5.60 -13.07 35.57
C HIS A 738 -5.76 -12.23 34.33
N TYR A 739 -6.48 -12.76 33.32
CA TYR A 739 -6.75 -12.09 32.06
C TYR A 739 -8.21 -11.68 32.04
N LEU A 740 -8.45 -10.36 31.98
CA LEU A 740 -9.75 -9.74 32.11
C LEU A 740 -10.31 -9.35 30.75
N PHE A 741 -11.58 -9.64 30.56
CA PHE A 741 -12.37 -9.32 29.38
C PHE A 741 -13.67 -8.64 29.79
N GLY A 742 -14.37 -8.04 28.84
CA GLY A 742 -15.68 -7.46 29.07
C GLY A 742 -16.50 -7.40 27.80
N LEU A 743 -17.78 -7.31 27.92
CA LEU A 743 -18.68 -6.94 26.84
C LEU A 743 -18.43 -5.48 26.48
N ILE A 744 -18.08 -5.19 25.26
CA ILE A 744 -18.06 -3.83 24.72
C ILE A 744 -19.22 -3.60 23.76
N ASP A 745 -19.95 -2.49 23.99
CA ASP A 745 -20.83 -1.87 23.01
C ASP A 745 -20.16 -0.60 22.50
N GLN A 746 -19.68 -0.63 21.24
CA GLN A 746 -18.98 0.48 20.62
C GLN A 746 -19.75 0.99 19.41
N THR A 747 -19.84 2.31 19.30
CA THR A 747 -20.31 2.99 18.08
C THR A 747 -19.24 3.95 17.61
N THR A 748 -18.86 3.83 16.35
CA THR A 748 -17.91 4.73 15.69
C THR A 748 -18.60 5.39 14.50
N VAL A 749 -18.45 6.71 14.39
CA VAL A 749 -18.93 7.50 13.24
C VAL A 749 -17.79 8.39 12.77
N ALA A 750 -17.36 8.19 11.56
CA ALA A 750 -16.45 9.05 10.81
C ALA A 750 -17.20 9.63 9.61
N LEU A 751 -16.91 10.88 9.24
CA LEU A 751 -17.46 11.51 8.05
C LEU A 751 -16.34 12.13 7.24
N THR A 752 -15.96 11.48 6.13
CA THR A 752 -15.01 12.07 5.20
C THR A 752 -15.73 13.04 4.26
N ALA A 753 -15.36 14.31 4.31
CA ALA A 753 -15.84 15.33 3.38
C ALA A 753 -14.67 15.88 2.56
N ARG A 754 -14.80 15.87 1.23
CA ARG A 754 -13.79 16.46 0.32
C ARG A 754 -14.47 17.45 -0.62
N ALA A 755 -13.77 18.56 -0.89
CA ALA A 755 -14.15 19.52 -1.91
C ALA A 755 -12.91 19.85 -2.75
N ARG A 756 -13.09 19.84 -4.07
CA ARG A 756 -12.05 20.24 -5.01
C ARG A 756 -12.62 21.28 -5.96
N TYR A 757 -11.86 22.35 -6.16
CA TYR A 757 -12.16 23.37 -7.15
C TYR A 757 -10.90 23.71 -7.93
N SER A 758 -10.92 23.51 -9.25
CA SER A 758 -9.82 23.82 -10.15
C SER A 758 -10.15 25.11 -10.91
N PHE A 759 -9.44 26.19 -10.60
CA PHE A 759 -9.52 27.45 -11.32
C PHE A 759 -8.95 27.29 -12.74
N THR A 760 -7.77 26.65 -12.81
CA THR A 760 -7.04 26.25 -14.03
C THR A 760 -6.39 24.88 -13.76
N PRO A 761 -5.81 24.20 -14.74
CA PRO A 761 -5.03 22.99 -14.49
C PRO A 761 -3.84 23.20 -13.53
N THR A 762 -3.36 24.46 -13.41
CA THR A 762 -2.21 24.83 -12.56
C THR A 762 -2.57 25.53 -11.25
N LEU A 763 -3.85 25.88 -11.02
CA LEU A 763 -4.32 26.52 -9.80
C LEU A 763 -5.55 25.81 -9.27
N SER A 764 -5.43 25.17 -8.11
CA SER A 764 -6.50 24.42 -7.47
C SER A 764 -6.62 24.73 -5.98
N PHE A 765 -7.84 24.56 -5.48
CA PHE A 765 -8.15 24.52 -4.05
C PHE A 765 -8.71 23.16 -3.70
N GLU A 766 -8.17 22.55 -2.66
CA GLU A 766 -8.55 21.23 -2.15
C GLU A 766 -8.84 21.34 -0.66
N PHE A 767 -9.93 20.74 -0.22
CA PHE A 767 -10.32 20.65 1.18
C PHE A 767 -10.62 19.21 1.54
N TYR A 768 -10.11 18.79 2.68
CA TYR A 768 -10.44 17.55 3.37
C TYR A 768 -10.90 17.88 4.78
N GLY A 769 -11.96 17.23 5.25
CA GLY A 769 -12.45 17.36 6.62
C GLY A 769 -13.00 16.04 7.11
N GLU A 770 -12.64 15.66 8.35
CA GLU A 770 -13.05 14.40 8.99
C GLU A 770 -13.44 14.63 10.46
N PRO A 771 -14.71 14.92 10.76
CA PRO A 771 -15.24 14.72 12.09
C PRO A 771 -15.30 13.22 12.42
N PHE A 772 -14.80 12.85 13.59
CA PHE A 772 -14.71 11.49 14.09
C PHE A 772 -15.22 11.39 15.52
N ILE A 773 -16.08 10.42 15.79
CA ILE A 773 -16.59 10.12 17.13
C ILE A 773 -16.54 8.60 17.31
N SER A 774 -15.91 8.13 18.39
CA SER A 774 -15.95 6.74 18.78
C SER A 774 -16.21 6.63 20.29
N ALA A 775 -17.28 5.96 20.66
CA ALA A 775 -17.64 5.72 22.06
C ALA A 775 -17.78 4.23 22.31
N GLY A 776 -17.10 3.73 23.34
CA GLY A 776 -17.16 2.35 23.80
C GLY A 776 -17.57 2.28 25.27
N ARG A 777 -18.57 1.46 25.55
CA ARG A 777 -19.04 1.19 26.91
C ARG A 777 -18.83 -0.28 27.22
N TYR A 778 -18.16 -0.54 28.36
CA TYR A 778 -17.90 -1.88 28.85
C TYR A 778 -18.88 -2.27 29.97
N SER A 779 -19.26 -3.53 29.97
CA SER A 779 -20.06 -4.19 30.99
C SER A 779 -19.75 -5.69 31.07
N ASP A 780 -20.42 -6.43 31.95
CA ASP A 780 -20.34 -7.89 32.07
C ASP A 780 -18.89 -8.42 32.00
N PHE A 781 -18.07 -7.93 32.93
CA PHE A 781 -16.65 -8.30 32.97
C PHE A 781 -16.46 -9.78 33.28
N LEU A 782 -15.44 -10.33 32.66
CA LEU A 782 -15.10 -11.76 32.65
C LEU A 782 -13.62 -11.95 33.02
N ARG A 783 -13.29 -13.06 33.67
CA ARG A 783 -11.90 -13.55 33.73
C ARG A 783 -11.75 -14.89 32.99
N VAL A 784 -10.59 -15.15 32.45
CA VAL A 784 -10.30 -16.46 31.83
C VAL A 784 -10.21 -17.54 32.91
N ALA A 785 -10.98 -18.63 32.75
CA ALA A 785 -10.99 -19.79 33.63
C ALA A 785 -10.24 -20.98 32.99
N ASP A 786 -10.71 -21.48 31.83
CA ASP A 786 -10.01 -22.50 31.03
C ASP A 786 -9.86 -22.01 29.57
N PRO A 787 -8.70 -21.49 29.18
CA PRO A 787 -8.53 -20.88 27.86
C PRO A 787 -8.70 -21.87 26.69
N ARG A 788 -8.58 -23.19 26.94
CA ARG A 788 -8.67 -24.23 25.91
C ARG A 788 -10.00 -24.98 25.89
N ALA A 789 -10.93 -24.67 26.79
CA ALA A 789 -12.25 -25.31 26.87
C ALA A 789 -12.99 -25.23 25.51
N LYS A 790 -13.72 -26.29 25.16
CA LYS A 790 -14.46 -26.35 23.88
C LYS A 790 -15.67 -25.43 23.90
N GLN A 791 -16.41 -25.42 25.01
CA GLN A 791 -17.57 -24.52 25.19
C GLN A 791 -17.08 -23.12 25.56
N PHE A 792 -17.73 -22.08 25.03
CA PHE A 792 -17.36 -20.69 25.32
C PHE A 792 -17.53 -20.36 26.81
N ASN A 793 -18.64 -20.77 27.40
CA ASN A 793 -18.96 -20.47 28.82
C ASN A 793 -17.99 -21.15 29.80
N ASP A 794 -17.34 -22.23 29.43
CA ASP A 794 -16.32 -22.89 30.26
C ASP A 794 -14.95 -22.16 30.20
N ARG A 795 -14.75 -21.29 29.21
CA ARG A 795 -13.49 -20.51 29.05
C ARG A 795 -13.42 -19.34 30.00
N PHE A 796 -14.57 -18.79 30.38
CA PHE A 796 -14.66 -17.57 31.12
C PHE A 796 -15.53 -17.75 32.35
N HIS A 797 -15.15 -17.08 33.45
CA HIS A 797 -15.98 -16.86 34.62
C HIS A 797 -16.49 -15.40 34.53
N THR A 798 -17.81 -15.23 34.57
CA THR A 798 -18.44 -13.90 34.63
C THR A 798 -18.49 -13.45 36.10
N PHE A 799 -17.96 -12.27 36.41
CA PHE A 799 -18.00 -11.71 37.72
C PHE A 799 -19.45 -11.41 38.16
N THR A 800 -19.78 -11.84 39.36
CA THR A 800 -21.06 -11.50 40.01
C THR A 800 -20.98 -10.11 40.67
N SER A 801 -22.09 -9.55 41.05
CA SER A 801 -22.15 -8.28 41.81
C SER A 801 -21.55 -8.37 43.23
N ALA A 802 -21.30 -9.58 43.75
CA ALA A 802 -20.55 -9.77 44.97
C ALA A 802 -19.05 -9.72 44.77
N GLU A 803 -18.57 -10.23 43.64
CA GLU A 803 -17.15 -10.28 43.29
C GLU A 803 -16.61 -8.96 42.70
N LEU A 804 -17.46 -8.12 42.07
CA LEU A 804 -17.06 -6.91 41.36
C LEU A 804 -17.76 -5.66 41.91
N SER A 805 -16.99 -4.69 42.33
CA SER A 805 -17.47 -3.38 42.77
C SER A 805 -16.83 -2.25 41.95
N TYR A 806 -17.53 -1.12 41.81
CA TYR A 806 -17.01 0.06 41.09
C TYR A 806 -16.88 1.25 42.04
N THR A 807 -15.70 1.87 42.02
CA THR A 807 -15.35 3.06 42.81
C THR A 807 -15.31 4.29 41.95
N ASP A 808 -16.33 5.14 42.02
CA ASP A 808 -16.49 6.35 41.19
C ASP A 808 -15.34 7.36 41.37
N SER A 809 -14.85 7.53 42.60
CA SER A 809 -13.80 8.54 42.90
C SER A 809 -12.47 8.27 42.24
N THR A 810 -12.15 7.02 41.96
CA THR A 810 -10.92 6.55 41.33
C THR A 810 -11.18 6.08 39.89
N SER A 811 -12.42 5.94 39.47
CA SER A 811 -12.84 5.33 38.21
C SER A 811 -12.23 3.94 38.00
N THR A 812 -12.22 3.11 39.06
CA THR A 812 -11.67 1.75 39.07
C THR A 812 -12.73 0.71 39.44
N TYR A 813 -12.55 -0.47 38.89
CA TYR A 813 -13.24 -1.69 39.28
C TYR A 813 -12.34 -2.48 40.22
N ASP A 814 -12.90 -2.92 41.39
CA ASP A 814 -12.25 -3.73 42.40
C ASP A 814 -12.86 -5.11 42.40
N VAL A 815 -12.03 -6.16 42.40
CA VAL A 815 -12.45 -7.57 42.30
C VAL A 815 -11.97 -8.35 43.50
N ASP A 816 -12.92 -9.03 44.17
CA ASP A 816 -12.70 -10.04 45.18
C ASP A 816 -12.74 -11.42 44.51
N LEU A 817 -11.60 -12.10 44.40
CA LEU A 817 -11.44 -13.38 43.69
C LEU A 817 -11.74 -14.59 44.58
N ASN A 818 -11.65 -14.42 45.90
CA ASN A 818 -11.69 -15.49 46.88
C ASN A 818 -12.89 -15.39 47.84
N ASP A 819 -13.78 -14.38 47.66
CA ASP A 819 -14.99 -14.13 48.39
C ASP A 819 -14.74 -13.89 49.88
N ASP A 820 -13.59 -13.23 50.24
CA ASP A 820 -13.24 -12.88 51.61
C ASP A 820 -13.67 -11.45 52.02
N GLY A 821 -14.23 -10.68 51.09
CA GLY A 821 -14.71 -9.31 51.26
C GLY A 821 -13.63 -8.25 51.07
N ALA A 822 -12.41 -8.62 50.67
CA ALA A 822 -11.34 -7.70 50.32
C ALA A 822 -11.07 -7.72 48.81
N SER A 823 -10.63 -6.58 48.26
CA SER A 823 -10.24 -6.54 46.86
C SER A 823 -8.86 -7.20 46.67
N ASP A 824 -8.80 -8.21 45.80
CA ASP A 824 -7.55 -8.89 45.38
C ASP A 824 -6.85 -8.22 44.20
N LEU A 825 -7.59 -7.62 43.28
CA LEU A 825 -7.09 -6.87 42.15
C LEU A 825 -8.02 -5.73 41.77
N SER A 826 -7.45 -4.74 41.05
CA SER A 826 -8.25 -3.62 40.53
C SER A 826 -7.78 -3.28 39.10
N PHE A 827 -8.72 -2.75 38.31
CA PHE A 827 -8.43 -2.25 36.95
C PHE A 827 -9.20 -0.97 36.64
N ALA A 828 -8.64 -0.11 35.81
CA ALA A 828 -9.26 1.14 35.42
C ALA A 828 -10.51 0.89 34.56
N ASN A 829 -11.49 1.79 34.67
CA ASN A 829 -12.67 1.76 33.81
C ASN A 829 -12.27 1.93 32.34
N PRO A 830 -12.51 0.93 31.47
CA PRO A 830 -12.07 0.96 30.08
C PRO A 830 -12.99 1.75 29.14
N ASN A 831 -14.07 2.36 29.66
CA ASN A 831 -14.99 3.16 28.85
C ASN A 831 -14.26 4.34 28.20
N PHE A 832 -14.62 4.66 26.96
CA PHE A 832 -14.06 5.80 26.24
C PHE A 832 -15.11 6.55 25.41
N ASN A 833 -14.81 7.82 25.14
CA ASN A 833 -15.58 8.67 24.22
C ASN A 833 -14.60 9.63 23.55
N LEU A 834 -14.06 9.23 22.42
CA LEU A 834 -13.11 10.01 21.63
C LEU A 834 -13.85 10.85 20.58
N LYS A 835 -13.57 12.13 20.55
CA LYS A 835 -14.08 13.06 19.53
C LYS A 835 -12.91 13.81 18.93
N GLN A 836 -12.80 13.79 17.61
CA GLN A 836 -11.76 14.51 16.87
C GLN A 836 -12.36 15.18 15.64
N PHE A 837 -11.73 16.25 15.22
CA PHE A 837 -11.94 16.86 13.90
C PHE A 837 -10.58 17.13 13.28
N ARG A 838 -10.33 16.53 12.14
CA ARG A 838 -9.13 16.77 11.33
C ARG A 838 -9.53 17.45 10.04
N SER A 839 -8.73 18.39 9.58
CA SER A 839 -8.96 19.01 8.29
C SER A 839 -7.65 19.49 7.66
N THR A 840 -7.64 19.51 6.34
CA THR A 840 -6.56 20.05 5.54
C THR A 840 -7.17 20.91 4.43
N ALA A 841 -6.70 22.13 4.26
CA ALA A 841 -7.07 23.00 3.16
C ALA A 841 -5.80 23.42 2.42
N VAL A 842 -5.76 23.18 1.12
CA VAL A 842 -4.57 23.41 0.28
C VAL A 842 -4.98 24.30 -0.90
N LEU A 843 -4.35 25.47 -1.05
CA LEU A 843 -4.35 26.23 -2.27
C LEU A 843 -3.00 25.99 -2.96
N ARG A 844 -3.03 25.35 -4.13
CA ARG A 844 -1.82 25.02 -4.90
C ARG A 844 -1.78 25.83 -6.17
N TRP A 845 -0.62 26.41 -6.44
CA TRP A 845 -0.35 27.12 -7.67
C TRP A 845 0.98 26.69 -8.25
N GLU A 846 0.92 26.00 -9.38
CA GLU A 846 2.07 25.64 -10.20
C GLU A 846 2.26 26.73 -11.28
N TYR A 847 3.13 27.68 -11.04
CA TYR A 847 3.32 28.82 -11.96
C TYR A 847 4.18 28.46 -13.18
N ARG A 848 4.89 27.34 -13.14
CA ARG A 848 5.65 26.71 -14.26
C ARG A 848 5.60 25.20 -14.11
N PRO A 849 5.63 24.42 -15.22
CA PRO A 849 5.72 22.98 -15.13
C PRO A 849 6.89 22.52 -14.26
N GLY A 850 6.60 21.69 -13.25
CA GLY A 850 7.59 21.18 -12.30
C GLY A 850 7.98 22.15 -11.19
N SER A 851 7.18 23.20 -10.90
CA SER A 851 7.47 24.17 -9.83
C SER A 851 6.50 24.08 -8.64
#